data_fdb8ac641876a87a6d36841df34ad077
#
_entry.id   fdb8ac641876a87a6d36841df34ad077
#
_cell.length_a   1.000
_cell.length_b   1.000
_cell.length_c   1.000
_cell.angle_alpha   90.00
_cell.angle_beta   90.00
_cell.angle_gamma   90.00
#
_symmetry.space_group_name_H-M   'P 1'
#
loop_
_entity.id
_entity.type
_entity.pdbx_description
1 polymer ?
#
loop_
_entity_poly.entity_id
_entity_poly.type
_entity_poly.pdbx_seq_one_letter_code
_entity_poly.pdbx_strand_id
1 'polypeptide(L)'
;MIDAKTLRLVTQNGLQQFAQGFILDGIAALRTLLPYCAKEAIISVEAENLEKNYHYMLSFLRNGGSDEKRNDVQAKLQRQGVALLEQACRTIRISLDSDLYCNALNRLRDVYGGQDALLDKWNSLLTPEEAGDVQDDIFDLLWTSPFWTAEDTAFWYDFLMQQRDMVQQHLEGAIFLSLWEHYDAEKMQLLGLMAESDCRRTHITALCHLMLLRIRHKELVPLMPPLPKSILSRKEKKQIAQVQHELLLMLVSEKDMEKEMKEAEAITKELFSGKQPLNAQNIKDMISLRGRYLRNRLQRGLDINLSKIPLLHTCKYMRRVSHWFMPFDKTHPLFQSVMIDDKGREKENLSVLVDLIMDCDVDKLAMLYLVAHDKDFSKAVQQLDEQELPDNAGSVIPEYNLRFIMQDLYRFFGHSPLHAQLANPFREEVTLLDFPELATMFSIDDTVACSELLFELGHYKQVLAAIDDVISREGASASALLLKGRVMRERKKYAEAISCGRSAELLEPENLEVLHFLVECYAWLGRYEEELEYLQKLSDIMPDDKSLPRLIAATIDKVGRREEALDLFFKLDYEASPDDDGYDELTSSIADIALALDKLDIAERYTRKELDLSDGKKWEAHLRMGHIRLLRKHRTEAATPEVNTEVDFVKQKHPAEQNEDGNDWKDAIDSYEQFINCFVGQHVQEAGVAIAKFHESWGMLEGKGIKRADLLLIQDILQAAASGTLK
;
A
#
# COMPACT_ATOMS: atom_id res chain seq x y z
N MET A 1 -7.98 21.10 -37.17
CA MET A 1 -7.60 19.69 -36.84
C MET A 1 -7.89 19.51 -35.36
N ILE A 2 -8.60 18.46 -34.96
CA ILE A 2 -8.85 18.17 -33.53
C ILE A 2 -7.57 17.62 -32.91
N ASP A 3 -7.19 18.05 -31.70
CA ASP A 3 -6.06 17.48 -30.98
C ASP A 3 -6.48 16.22 -30.19
N ALA A 4 -5.50 15.39 -29.84
CA ALA A 4 -5.76 14.12 -29.15
C ALA A 4 -6.44 14.28 -27.77
N LYS A 5 -6.18 15.41 -27.08
CA LYS A 5 -6.81 15.68 -25.77
C LYS A 5 -8.29 16.01 -25.92
N THR A 6 -8.63 16.88 -26.90
CA THR A 6 -10.01 17.23 -27.20
C THR A 6 -10.79 16.01 -27.71
N LEU A 7 -10.16 15.18 -28.57
CA LEU A 7 -10.76 13.93 -29.04
C LEU A 7 -11.15 13.03 -27.87
N ARG A 8 -10.22 12.77 -26.95
CA ARG A 8 -10.49 11.97 -25.75
C ARG A 8 -11.63 12.53 -24.90
N LEU A 9 -11.62 13.85 -24.66
CA LEU A 9 -12.65 14.50 -23.84
C LEU A 9 -14.05 14.39 -24.45
N VAL A 10 -14.17 14.65 -25.76
CA VAL A 10 -15.47 14.56 -26.49
C VAL A 10 -15.96 13.12 -26.50
N THR A 11 -15.08 12.15 -26.78
CA THR A 11 -15.41 10.72 -26.77
C THR A 11 -15.87 10.27 -25.39
N GLN A 12 -15.12 10.57 -24.33
CA GLN A 12 -15.46 10.18 -22.97
C GLN A 12 -16.80 10.78 -22.53
N ASN A 13 -17.04 12.06 -22.80
CA ASN A 13 -18.31 12.69 -22.49
C ASN A 13 -19.47 12.03 -23.26
N GLY A 14 -19.31 11.80 -24.56
CA GLY A 14 -20.35 11.14 -25.37
C GLY A 14 -20.66 9.72 -24.92
N LEU A 15 -19.63 8.92 -24.55
CA LEU A 15 -19.81 7.58 -23.99
C LEU A 15 -20.61 7.64 -22.68
N GLN A 16 -20.30 8.57 -21.80
CA GLN A 16 -21.04 8.77 -20.56
C GLN A 16 -22.50 9.16 -20.82
N GLN A 17 -22.77 10.06 -21.77
CA GLN A 17 -24.14 10.46 -22.12
C GLN A 17 -24.94 9.26 -22.65
N PHE A 18 -24.37 8.46 -23.56
CA PHE A 18 -25.02 7.24 -24.03
C PHE A 18 -25.27 6.24 -22.91
N ALA A 19 -24.31 6.02 -22.03
CA ALA A 19 -24.44 5.10 -20.91
C ALA A 19 -25.55 5.49 -19.94
N GLN A 20 -25.68 6.78 -19.67
CA GLN A 20 -26.72 7.34 -18.79
C GLN A 20 -28.14 7.45 -19.46
N GLY A 21 -28.24 7.17 -20.77
CA GLY A 21 -29.49 7.24 -21.52
C GLY A 21 -29.80 8.61 -22.11
N PHE A 22 -28.89 9.58 -22.04
CA PHE A 22 -29.01 10.90 -22.68
C PHE A 22 -28.61 10.80 -24.15
N ILE A 23 -29.42 10.08 -24.95
CA ILE A 23 -29.10 9.72 -26.33
C ILE A 23 -28.88 10.95 -27.22
N LEU A 24 -29.69 12.02 -27.08
CA LEU A 24 -29.51 13.25 -27.87
C LEU A 24 -28.19 13.95 -27.59
N ASP A 25 -27.77 13.97 -26.33
CA ASP A 25 -26.50 14.57 -25.96
C ASP A 25 -25.28 13.72 -26.44
N GLY A 26 -25.43 12.38 -26.39
CA GLY A 26 -24.48 11.47 -27.01
C GLY A 26 -24.39 11.65 -28.53
N ILE A 27 -25.51 11.82 -29.24
CA ILE A 27 -25.53 12.15 -30.68
C ILE A 27 -24.88 13.52 -30.95
N ALA A 28 -25.10 14.51 -30.09
CA ALA A 28 -24.44 15.80 -30.21
C ALA A 28 -22.90 15.69 -30.08
N ALA A 29 -22.42 14.88 -29.17
CA ALA A 29 -20.97 14.58 -29.05
C ALA A 29 -20.46 13.89 -30.32
N LEU A 30 -21.18 12.87 -30.84
CA LEU A 30 -20.82 12.19 -32.08
C LEU A 30 -20.76 13.16 -33.26
N ARG A 31 -21.77 14.05 -33.42
CA ARG A 31 -21.79 15.07 -34.45
C ARG A 31 -20.60 16.00 -34.44
N THR A 32 -20.03 16.26 -33.27
CA THR A 32 -18.81 17.07 -33.12
C THR A 32 -17.60 16.39 -33.79
N LEU A 33 -17.57 15.05 -33.82
CA LEU A 33 -16.49 14.25 -34.40
C LEU A 33 -16.68 13.99 -35.91
N LEU A 34 -17.91 13.89 -36.42
CA LEU A 34 -18.22 13.56 -37.82
C LEU A 34 -17.45 14.39 -38.88
N PRO A 35 -17.21 15.72 -38.73
CA PRO A 35 -16.45 16.50 -39.69
C PRO A 35 -15.01 16.01 -39.87
N TYR A 36 -14.47 15.32 -38.88
CA TYR A 36 -13.10 14.79 -38.91
C TYR A 36 -13.02 13.36 -39.43
N CYS A 37 -14.19 12.69 -39.64
CA CYS A 37 -14.31 11.35 -40.18
C CYS A 37 -14.64 11.33 -41.70
N ALA A 38 -14.31 12.38 -42.43
CA ALA A 38 -14.71 12.58 -43.83
C ALA A 38 -14.35 11.48 -44.83
N LYS A 39 -13.40 10.58 -44.46
CA LYS A 39 -13.02 9.42 -45.29
C LYS A 39 -13.94 8.21 -45.13
N GLU A 40 -14.76 8.17 -44.09
CA GLU A 40 -15.73 7.07 -43.82
C GLU A 40 -17.16 7.58 -43.81
N ALA A 41 -17.72 7.73 -45.02
CA ALA A 41 -19.12 8.18 -45.20
C ALA A 41 -20.15 7.27 -44.46
N ILE A 42 -19.80 6.03 -44.18
CA ILE A 42 -20.65 5.05 -43.48
C ILE A 42 -21.02 5.53 -42.07
N ILE A 43 -20.01 6.00 -41.28
CA ILE A 43 -20.25 6.47 -39.91
C ILE A 43 -21.25 7.62 -39.88
N SER A 44 -21.16 8.55 -40.84
CA SER A 44 -22.11 9.68 -40.96
C SER A 44 -23.53 9.22 -41.26
N VAL A 45 -23.69 8.27 -42.17
CA VAL A 45 -25.01 7.70 -42.56
C VAL A 45 -25.62 6.95 -41.37
N GLU A 46 -24.84 6.16 -40.66
CA GLU A 46 -25.33 5.42 -39.50
C GLU A 46 -25.66 6.34 -38.32
N ALA A 47 -24.92 7.41 -38.11
CA ALA A 47 -25.22 8.44 -37.12
C ALA A 47 -26.54 9.13 -37.41
N GLU A 48 -26.84 9.46 -38.69
CA GLU A 48 -28.12 10.00 -39.11
C GLU A 48 -29.26 8.99 -38.89
N ASN A 49 -29.04 7.72 -39.19
CA ASN A 49 -30.04 6.67 -38.97
C ASN A 49 -30.32 6.47 -37.48
N LEU A 50 -29.31 6.49 -36.63
CA LEU A 50 -29.43 6.43 -35.16
C LEU A 50 -30.35 7.58 -34.68
N GLU A 51 -30.09 8.79 -35.13
CA GLU A 51 -30.87 9.97 -34.76
C GLU A 51 -32.32 9.89 -35.25
N LYS A 52 -32.52 9.50 -36.51
CA LYS A 52 -33.88 9.31 -37.09
C LYS A 52 -34.67 8.26 -36.32
N ASN A 53 -34.05 7.13 -35.99
CA ASN A 53 -34.67 6.07 -35.21
C ASN A 53 -35.06 6.54 -33.81
N TYR A 54 -34.23 7.31 -33.16
CA TYR A 54 -34.54 7.87 -31.85
C TYR A 54 -35.65 8.90 -31.91
N HIS A 55 -35.62 9.81 -32.89
CA HIS A 55 -36.69 10.77 -33.10
C HIS A 55 -38.05 10.10 -33.44
N TYR A 56 -37.99 9.00 -34.19
CA TYR A 56 -39.21 8.19 -34.45
C TYR A 56 -39.80 7.64 -33.16
N MET A 57 -38.95 7.05 -32.29
CA MET A 57 -39.34 6.56 -30.97
C MET A 57 -39.95 7.68 -30.11
N LEU A 58 -39.33 8.84 -30.05
CA LEU A 58 -39.85 10.00 -29.31
C LEU A 58 -41.18 10.47 -29.83
N SER A 59 -41.36 10.54 -31.16
CA SER A 59 -42.59 10.94 -31.80
C SER A 59 -43.74 9.96 -31.55
N PHE A 60 -43.44 8.64 -31.58
CA PHE A 60 -44.38 7.58 -31.24
C PHE A 60 -44.91 7.72 -29.81
N LEU A 61 -43.99 7.91 -28.84
CA LEU A 61 -44.36 8.10 -27.44
C LEU A 61 -45.15 9.40 -27.21
N ARG A 62 -44.75 10.50 -27.86
CA ARG A 62 -45.45 11.79 -27.79
C ARG A 62 -46.90 11.69 -28.28
N ASN A 63 -47.15 10.83 -29.26
CA ASN A 63 -48.50 10.60 -29.81
C ASN A 63 -49.33 9.57 -29.01
N GLY A 64 -48.87 9.20 -27.79
CA GLY A 64 -49.58 8.29 -26.91
C GLY A 64 -49.36 6.81 -27.21
N GLY A 65 -48.37 6.46 -28.04
CA GLY A 65 -47.96 5.08 -28.29
C GLY A 65 -47.36 4.43 -27.01
N SER A 66 -47.69 3.17 -26.82
CA SER A 66 -47.11 2.34 -25.74
C SER A 66 -46.37 1.17 -26.36
N ASP A 67 -45.14 0.97 -25.93
CA ASP A 67 -44.30 -0.17 -26.35
C ASP A 67 -43.70 -0.84 -25.12
N GLU A 68 -44.01 -2.12 -24.89
CA GLU A 68 -43.49 -2.92 -23.80
C GLU A 68 -41.96 -3.15 -23.94
N LYS A 69 -41.47 -3.14 -25.20
CA LYS A 69 -40.02 -3.32 -25.51
C LYS A 69 -39.25 -1.99 -25.58
N ARG A 70 -39.85 -0.89 -25.15
CA ARG A 70 -39.22 0.44 -25.20
C ARG A 70 -37.83 0.46 -24.61
N ASN A 71 -37.63 -0.19 -23.46
CA ASN A 71 -36.35 -0.23 -22.78
C ASN A 71 -35.28 -0.99 -23.60
N ASP A 72 -35.68 -2.07 -24.26
CA ASP A 72 -34.77 -2.87 -25.12
C ASP A 72 -34.36 -2.06 -26.37
N VAL A 73 -35.31 -1.34 -26.97
CA VAL A 73 -35.04 -0.46 -28.11
C VAL A 73 -34.10 0.67 -27.69
N GLN A 74 -34.35 1.30 -26.55
CA GLN A 74 -33.47 2.34 -26.02
C GLN A 74 -32.08 1.80 -25.75
N ALA A 75 -31.91 0.67 -25.09
CA ALA A 75 -30.63 0.03 -24.84
C ALA A 75 -29.89 -0.34 -26.15
N LYS A 76 -30.65 -0.77 -27.19
CA LYS A 76 -30.05 -1.02 -28.51
C LYS A 76 -29.52 0.27 -29.16
N LEU A 77 -30.24 1.37 -29.09
CA LEU A 77 -29.83 2.67 -29.62
C LEU A 77 -28.60 3.21 -28.86
N GLN A 78 -28.57 3.03 -27.53
CA GLN A 78 -27.40 3.40 -26.70
C GLN A 78 -26.16 2.63 -27.15
N ARG A 79 -26.24 1.28 -27.27
CA ARG A 79 -25.13 0.46 -27.75
C ARG A 79 -24.65 0.84 -29.14
N GLN A 80 -25.56 1.12 -30.04
CA GLN A 80 -25.26 1.59 -31.39
C GLN A 80 -24.54 2.96 -31.35
N GLY A 81 -25.00 3.88 -30.49
CA GLY A 81 -24.34 5.18 -30.29
C GLY A 81 -22.95 5.08 -29.74
N VAL A 82 -22.72 4.19 -28.76
CA VAL A 82 -21.38 3.87 -28.21
C VAL A 82 -20.48 3.34 -29.32
N ALA A 83 -20.94 2.35 -30.10
CA ALA A 83 -20.15 1.78 -31.19
C ALA A 83 -19.72 2.81 -32.23
N LEU A 84 -20.68 3.67 -32.67
CA LEU A 84 -20.39 4.73 -33.63
C LEU A 84 -19.43 5.79 -33.12
N LEU A 85 -19.55 6.14 -31.83
CA LEU A 85 -18.65 7.12 -31.20
C LEU A 85 -17.22 6.58 -31.11
N GLU A 86 -17.05 5.33 -30.74
CA GLU A 86 -15.75 4.66 -30.69
C GLU A 86 -15.15 4.48 -32.09
N GLN A 87 -15.95 4.11 -33.10
CA GLN A 87 -15.52 4.05 -34.50
C GLN A 87 -15.03 5.41 -34.99
N ALA A 88 -15.78 6.48 -34.71
CA ALA A 88 -15.36 7.84 -35.05
C ALA A 88 -14.03 8.22 -34.37
N CYS A 89 -13.89 7.92 -33.09
CA CYS A 89 -12.67 8.16 -32.33
C CYS A 89 -11.48 7.44 -32.96
N ARG A 90 -11.60 6.15 -33.26
CA ARG A 90 -10.55 5.34 -33.90
C ARG A 90 -10.17 5.91 -35.29
N THR A 91 -11.18 6.23 -36.11
CA THR A 91 -10.95 6.78 -37.45
C THR A 91 -10.17 8.10 -37.41
N ILE A 92 -10.52 8.97 -36.48
CA ILE A 92 -9.79 10.24 -36.29
C ILE A 92 -8.36 9.97 -35.80
N ARG A 93 -8.17 9.06 -34.83
CA ARG A 93 -6.85 8.68 -34.32
C ARG A 93 -5.94 8.19 -35.44
N ILE A 94 -6.43 7.30 -36.30
CA ILE A 94 -5.68 6.80 -37.45
C ILE A 94 -5.29 7.96 -38.40
N SER A 95 -6.15 8.96 -38.57
CA SER A 95 -5.88 10.11 -39.42
C SER A 95 -4.83 11.05 -38.85
N LEU A 96 -4.58 11.03 -37.53
CA LEU A 96 -3.54 11.81 -36.85
C LEU A 96 -2.14 11.18 -37.03
N ASP A 97 -2.05 9.87 -37.27
CA ASP A 97 -0.86 9.09 -37.62
C ASP A 97 0.39 9.41 -36.75
N SER A 98 0.20 9.41 -35.43
CA SER A 98 1.20 9.99 -34.52
C SER A 98 1.64 9.06 -33.36
N ASP A 99 1.15 7.83 -33.29
CA ASP A 99 1.40 6.93 -32.17
C ASP A 99 1.79 5.49 -32.57
N LEU A 100 2.15 4.67 -31.58
CA LEU A 100 2.57 3.27 -31.80
C LEU A 100 1.46 2.41 -32.40
N TYR A 101 0.19 2.70 -32.09
CA TYR A 101 -0.97 2.04 -32.68
C TYR A 101 -1.03 2.24 -34.19
N CYS A 102 -0.87 3.49 -34.65
CA CYS A 102 -0.84 3.83 -36.07
C CYS A 102 0.38 3.23 -36.76
N ASN A 103 1.55 3.21 -36.09
CA ASN A 103 2.76 2.60 -36.61
C ASN A 103 2.58 1.09 -36.85
N ALA A 104 1.99 0.37 -35.88
CA ALA A 104 1.69 -1.06 -36.00
C ALA A 104 0.72 -1.33 -37.17
N LEU A 105 -0.35 -0.55 -37.26
CA LEU A 105 -1.35 -0.67 -38.33
C LEU A 105 -0.73 -0.42 -39.72
N ASN A 106 0.04 0.65 -39.88
CA ASN A 106 0.70 1.00 -41.14
C ASN A 106 1.74 -0.06 -41.53
N ARG A 107 2.54 -0.55 -40.60
CA ARG A 107 3.50 -1.61 -40.83
C ARG A 107 2.84 -2.89 -41.37
N LEU A 108 1.74 -3.31 -40.75
CA LEU A 108 1.00 -4.50 -41.21
C LEU A 108 0.44 -4.32 -42.63
N ARG A 109 -0.08 -3.13 -42.95
CA ARG A 109 -0.59 -2.82 -44.28
C ARG A 109 0.55 -2.84 -45.33
N ASP A 110 1.68 -2.27 -44.99
CA ASP A 110 2.83 -2.20 -45.90
C ASP A 110 3.47 -3.59 -46.18
N VAL A 111 3.52 -4.46 -45.14
CA VAL A 111 4.16 -5.77 -45.22
C VAL A 111 3.24 -6.84 -45.84
N TYR A 112 1.96 -6.85 -45.42
CA TYR A 112 1.05 -7.93 -45.81
C TYR A 112 -0.08 -7.47 -46.73
N GLY A 113 -0.40 -6.19 -46.76
CA GLY A 113 -1.54 -5.66 -47.54
C GLY A 113 -2.92 -5.96 -46.91
N GLY A 114 -3.05 -6.99 -46.08
CA GLY A 114 -4.30 -7.37 -45.44
C GLY A 114 -4.20 -8.58 -44.52
N GLN A 115 -5.29 -8.82 -43.77
CA GLN A 115 -5.40 -9.91 -42.79
C GLN A 115 -5.15 -11.29 -43.40
N ASP A 116 -5.78 -11.59 -44.57
CA ASP A 116 -5.73 -12.90 -45.17
C ASP A 116 -4.31 -13.34 -45.53
N ALA A 117 -3.50 -12.41 -46.07
CA ALA A 117 -2.10 -12.70 -46.40
C ALA A 117 -1.24 -13.00 -45.17
N LEU A 118 -1.53 -12.34 -44.03
CA LEU A 118 -0.84 -12.62 -42.75
C LEU A 118 -1.24 -14.00 -42.20
N LEU A 119 -2.55 -14.35 -42.25
CA LEU A 119 -3.03 -15.65 -41.80
C LEU A 119 -2.56 -16.79 -42.74
N ASP A 120 -2.49 -16.57 -44.05
CA ASP A 120 -1.89 -17.53 -44.99
C ASP A 120 -0.42 -17.79 -44.68
N LYS A 121 0.31 -16.73 -44.36
CA LYS A 121 1.71 -16.86 -43.92
C LYS A 121 1.81 -17.67 -42.62
N TRP A 122 0.97 -17.38 -41.61
CA TRP A 122 0.92 -18.16 -40.38
C TRP A 122 0.70 -19.66 -40.62
N ASN A 123 -0.24 -20.01 -41.49
CA ASN A 123 -0.57 -21.38 -41.83
C ASN A 123 0.53 -22.07 -42.61
N SER A 124 1.43 -21.34 -43.25
CA SER A 124 2.55 -21.86 -44.05
C SER A 124 3.87 -22.02 -43.31
N LEU A 125 3.93 -21.64 -42.03
CA LEU A 125 5.16 -21.64 -41.24
C LEU A 125 5.69 -23.02 -40.97
N LEU A 126 6.99 -23.18 -41.15
CA LEU A 126 7.70 -24.46 -40.98
C LEU A 126 8.65 -24.46 -39.78
N THR A 127 9.08 -23.28 -39.28
CA THR A 127 10.04 -23.16 -38.19
C THR A 127 9.51 -22.34 -37.02
N PRO A 128 9.92 -22.68 -35.76
CA PRO A 128 9.52 -21.91 -34.58
C PRO A 128 10.01 -20.46 -34.56
N GLU A 129 11.17 -20.17 -35.19
CA GLU A 129 11.75 -18.82 -35.24
C GLU A 129 10.91 -17.89 -36.12
N GLU A 130 10.51 -18.36 -37.32
CA GLU A 130 9.59 -17.63 -38.19
C GLU A 130 8.23 -17.46 -37.56
N ALA A 131 7.79 -18.44 -36.74
CA ALA A 131 6.53 -18.35 -36.00
C ALA A 131 6.49 -17.18 -35.00
N GLY A 132 7.60 -16.87 -34.31
CA GLY A 132 7.67 -15.80 -33.34
C GLY A 132 7.34 -14.42 -33.92
N ASP A 133 8.01 -14.05 -35.03
CA ASP A 133 7.78 -12.74 -35.66
C ASP A 133 6.35 -12.61 -36.23
N VAL A 134 5.83 -13.69 -36.83
CA VAL A 134 4.47 -13.69 -37.39
C VAL A 134 3.42 -13.71 -36.28
N GLN A 135 3.67 -14.38 -35.15
CA GLN A 135 2.81 -14.32 -33.97
C GLN A 135 2.69 -12.91 -33.43
N ASP A 136 3.80 -12.17 -33.38
CA ASP A 136 3.81 -10.77 -33.00
C ASP A 136 3.03 -9.89 -33.99
N ASP A 137 3.08 -10.22 -35.28
CA ASP A 137 2.33 -9.49 -36.30
C ASP A 137 0.82 -9.78 -36.19
N ILE A 138 0.42 -11.01 -35.82
CA ILE A 138 -0.98 -11.34 -35.51
C ILE A 138 -1.44 -10.60 -34.23
N PHE A 139 -0.56 -10.48 -33.23
CA PHE A 139 -0.84 -9.67 -32.05
C PHE A 139 -1.15 -8.22 -32.46
N ASP A 140 -0.29 -7.59 -33.25
CA ASP A 140 -0.48 -6.23 -33.73
C ASP A 140 -1.75 -6.09 -34.58
N LEU A 141 -2.10 -7.12 -35.38
CA LEU A 141 -3.35 -7.16 -36.14
C LEU A 141 -4.58 -7.16 -35.23
N LEU A 142 -4.61 -8.01 -34.21
CA LEU A 142 -5.72 -8.09 -33.26
C LEU A 142 -5.83 -6.81 -32.44
N TRP A 143 -4.71 -6.28 -31.96
CA TRP A 143 -4.66 -5.02 -31.22
C TRP A 143 -5.22 -3.85 -32.02
N THR A 144 -4.82 -3.75 -33.29
CA THR A 144 -5.23 -2.62 -34.15
C THR A 144 -6.45 -2.92 -35.01
N SER A 145 -7.11 -4.07 -34.82
CA SER A 145 -8.26 -4.50 -35.62
C SER A 145 -9.44 -3.51 -35.56
N PRO A 146 -10.23 -3.41 -36.63
CA PRO A 146 -11.48 -2.63 -36.62
C PRO A 146 -12.49 -3.20 -35.62
N PHE A 147 -13.65 -2.55 -35.51
CA PHE A 147 -14.78 -3.08 -34.75
C PHE A 147 -15.30 -4.37 -35.41
N TRP A 148 -15.62 -5.33 -34.55
CA TRP A 148 -16.00 -6.66 -34.98
C TRP A 148 -17.50 -6.80 -35.15
N THR A 149 -17.87 -7.76 -35.99
CA THR A 149 -19.20 -8.33 -36.10
C THR A 149 -19.25 -9.66 -35.33
N ALA A 150 -20.43 -10.23 -35.15
CA ALA A 150 -20.58 -11.58 -34.58
C ALA A 150 -19.88 -12.66 -35.41
N GLU A 151 -19.73 -12.47 -36.73
CA GLU A 151 -19.00 -13.37 -37.62
C GLU A 151 -17.49 -13.29 -37.34
N ASP A 152 -16.96 -12.08 -37.11
CA ASP A 152 -15.56 -11.89 -36.73
C ASP A 152 -15.26 -12.55 -35.36
N THR A 153 -16.17 -12.41 -34.40
CA THR A 153 -16.06 -13.05 -33.08
C THR A 153 -15.98 -14.56 -33.22
N ALA A 154 -16.86 -15.18 -34.02
CA ALA A 154 -16.87 -16.62 -34.26
C ALA A 154 -15.56 -17.06 -34.94
N PHE A 155 -15.13 -16.33 -35.98
CA PHE A 155 -13.89 -16.63 -36.71
C PHE A 155 -12.67 -16.59 -35.78
N TRP A 156 -12.50 -15.52 -35.00
CA TRP A 156 -11.35 -15.38 -34.13
C TRP A 156 -11.38 -16.35 -32.93
N TYR A 157 -12.57 -16.70 -32.44
CA TYR A 157 -12.72 -17.73 -31.42
C TYR A 157 -12.23 -19.09 -31.95
N ASP A 158 -12.72 -19.52 -33.13
CA ASP A 158 -12.32 -20.76 -33.73
C ASP A 158 -10.81 -20.79 -34.06
N PHE A 159 -10.26 -19.67 -34.54
CA PHE A 159 -8.83 -19.53 -34.78
C PHE A 159 -8.02 -19.71 -33.50
N LEU A 160 -8.38 -19.02 -32.42
CA LEU A 160 -7.65 -19.07 -31.15
C LEU A 160 -7.71 -20.46 -30.50
N MET A 161 -8.88 -21.09 -30.52
CA MET A 161 -9.06 -22.44 -29.93
C MET A 161 -8.27 -23.53 -30.64
N GLN A 162 -7.79 -23.30 -31.86
CA GLN A 162 -6.90 -24.21 -32.59
C GLN A 162 -5.41 -23.99 -32.23
N GLN A 163 -5.09 -22.90 -31.53
CA GLN A 163 -3.71 -22.60 -31.15
C GLN A 163 -3.31 -23.30 -29.87
N ARG A 164 -1.99 -23.37 -29.59
CA ARG A 164 -1.46 -23.82 -28.32
C ARG A 164 -1.77 -22.80 -27.22
N ASP A 165 -1.93 -23.23 -25.99
CA ASP A 165 -2.32 -22.41 -24.84
C ASP A 165 -1.52 -21.11 -24.70
N MET A 166 -0.20 -21.17 -24.92
CA MET A 166 0.68 -19.99 -24.86
C MET A 166 0.40 -18.97 -25.96
N VAL A 167 0.06 -19.45 -27.18
CA VAL A 167 -0.32 -18.58 -28.29
C VAL A 167 -1.69 -17.98 -28.03
N GLN A 168 -2.63 -18.77 -27.50
CA GLN A 168 -3.95 -18.27 -27.10
C GLN A 168 -3.82 -17.13 -26.11
N GLN A 169 -3.03 -17.31 -25.05
CA GLN A 169 -2.83 -16.29 -24.00
C GLN A 169 -2.17 -15.03 -24.56
N HIS A 170 -1.16 -15.18 -25.41
CA HIS A 170 -0.49 -14.03 -26.04
C HIS A 170 -1.45 -13.20 -26.90
N LEU A 171 -2.22 -13.88 -27.78
CA LEU A 171 -3.15 -13.20 -28.68
C LEU A 171 -4.40 -12.68 -27.96
N GLU A 172 -4.81 -13.31 -26.86
CA GLU A 172 -5.84 -12.80 -25.94
C GLU A 172 -5.42 -11.46 -25.35
N GLY A 173 -4.14 -11.30 -24.98
CA GLY A 173 -3.58 -10.03 -24.56
C GLY A 173 -3.72 -8.91 -25.60
N ALA A 174 -3.64 -9.22 -26.88
CA ALA A 174 -3.90 -8.23 -27.95
C ALA A 174 -5.36 -7.77 -27.98
N ILE A 175 -6.30 -8.68 -27.77
CA ILE A 175 -7.74 -8.37 -27.69
C ILE A 175 -8.02 -7.52 -26.47
N PHE A 176 -7.43 -7.87 -25.32
CA PHE A 176 -7.51 -7.05 -24.12
C PHE A 176 -6.99 -5.63 -24.37
N LEU A 177 -5.82 -5.48 -25.00
CA LEU A 177 -5.25 -4.18 -25.30
C LEU A 177 -6.12 -3.38 -26.28
N SER A 178 -6.67 -4.04 -27.30
CA SER A 178 -7.62 -3.42 -28.23
C SER A 178 -8.84 -2.84 -27.50
N LEU A 179 -9.41 -3.63 -26.58
CA LEU A 179 -10.56 -3.25 -25.74
C LEU A 179 -10.20 -2.17 -24.71
N TRP A 180 -8.96 -2.15 -24.25
CA TRP A 180 -8.47 -1.11 -23.33
C TRP A 180 -8.49 0.28 -23.96
N GLU A 181 -8.20 0.33 -25.27
CA GLU A 181 -8.16 1.55 -26.04
C GLU A 181 -9.55 1.96 -26.57
N HIS A 182 -10.30 0.99 -27.12
CA HIS A 182 -11.59 1.20 -27.74
C HIS A 182 -12.58 0.11 -27.32
N TYR A 183 -13.69 0.49 -26.69
CA TYR A 183 -14.71 -0.47 -26.29
C TYR A 183 -15.40 -1.10 -27.51
N ASP A 184 -15.46 -2.41 -27.55
CA ASP A 184 -16.13 -3.22 -28.55
C ASP A 184 -16.87 -4.39 -27.88
N ALA A 185 -18.19 -4.45 -28.05
CA ALA A 185 -19.04 -5.45 -27.40
C ALA A 185 -18.77 -6.88 -27.89
N GLU A 186 -18.42 -7.04 -29.18
CA GLU A 186 -18.12 -8.35 -29.78
C GLU A 186 -16.79 -8.89 -29.30
N LYS A 187 -15.74 -8.07 -29.20
CA LYS A 187 -14.47 -8.45 -28.59
C LYS A 187 -14.62 -8.76 -27.10
N MET A 188 -15.45 -8.01 -26.36
CA MET A 188 -15.80 -8.32 -24.97
C MET A 188 -16.47 -9.69 -24.83
N GLN A 189 -17.33 -10.05 -25.78
CA GLN A 189 -17.98 -11.38 -25.82
C GLN A 189 -16.95 -12.48 -26.04
N LEU A 190 -15.95 -12.28 -26.92
CA LEU A 190 -14.88 -13.23 -27.12
C LEU A 190 -14.09 -13.49 -25.83
N LEU A 191 -13.68 -12.42 -25.11
CA LEU A 191 -13.01 -12.59 -23.83
C LEU A 191 -13.86 -13.34 -22.81
N GLY A 192 -15.19 -13.11 -22.83
CA GLY A 192 -16.15 -13.88 -22.04
C GLY A 192 -16.11 -15.37 -22.34
N LEU A 193 -16.04 -15.75 -23.61
CA LEU A 193 -15.90 -17.16 -24.03
C LEU A 193 -14.54 -17.74 -23.63
N MET A 194 -13.45 -16.97 -23.74
CA MET A 194 -12.10 -17.40 -23.32
C MET A 194 -12.02 -17.59 -21.80
N ALA A 195 -12.75 -16.80 -21.02
CA ALA A 195 -12.87 -16.97 -19.58
C ALA A 195 -13.65 -18.24 -19.18
N GLU A 196 -14.30 -18.93 -20.12
CA GLU A 196 -14.90 -20.26 -19.94
C GLU A 196 -13.99 -21.42 -20.39
N SER A 197 -12.75 -21.12 -20.78
CA SER A 197 -11.77 -22.13 -21.26
C SER A 197 -11.41 -23.14 -20.17
N ASP A 198 -11.24 -24.41 -20.58
CA ASP A 198 -10.72 -25.46 -19.72
C ASP A 198 -9.21 -25.28 -19.41
N CYS A 199 -8.48 -24.54 -20.24
CA CYS A 199 -7.10 -24.18 -19.98
C CYS A 199 -7.03 -23.15 -18.83
N ARG A 200 -6.46 -23.57 -17.69
CA ARG A 200 -6.37 -22.73 -16.49
C ARG A 200 -5.72 -21.36 -16.74
N ARG A 201 -4.62 -21.33 -17.53
CA ARG A 201 -3.93 -20.05 -17.82
C ARG A 201 -4.82 -19.11 -18.61
N THR A 202 -5.41 -19.57 -19.70
CA THR A 202 -6.33 -18.78 -20.53
C THR A 202 -7.51 -18.29 -19.72
N HIS A 203 -8.13 -19.19 -18.93
CA HIS A 203 -9.27 -18.87 -18.07
C HIS A 203 -8.98 -17.73 -17.10
N ILE A 204 -7.91 -17.86 -16.27
CA ILE A 204 -7.61 -16.84 -15.24
C ILE A 204 -7.12 -15.52 -15.85
N THR A 205 -6.43 -15.57 -17.00
CA THR A 205 -5.98 -14.36 -17.72
C THR A 205 -7.18 -13.60 -18.28
N ALA A 206 -8.07 -14.28 -18.99
CA ALA A 206 -9.27 -13.67 -19.55
C ALA A 206 -10.22 -13.15 -18.47
N LEU A 207 -10.36 -13.87 -17.34
CA LEU A 207 -11.13 -13.39 -16.20
C LEU A 207 -10.55 -12.10 -15.61
N CYS A 208 -9.22 -12.05 -15.41
CA CYS A 208 -8.52 -10.86 -14.93
C CYS A 208 -8.76 -9.68 -15.87
N HIS A 209 -8.55 -9.88 -17.17
CA HIS A 209 -8.76 -8.86 -18.20
C HIS A 209 -10.20 -8.35 -18.24
N LEU A 210 -11.20 -9.23 -18.18
CA LEU A 210 -12.62 -8.85 -18.11
C LEU A 210 -12.93 -7.97 -16.90
N MET A 211 -12.37 -8.28 -15.73
CA MET A 211 -12.58 -7.48 -14.51
C MET A 211 -11.93 -6.10 -14.64
N LEU A 212 -10.71 -6.02 -15.16
CA LEU A 212 -10.04 -4.74 -15.40
C LEU A 212 -10.74 -3.90 -16.45
N LEU A 213 -11.28 -4.50 -17.52
CA LEU A 213 -12.05 -3.79 -18.55
C LEU A 213 -13.36 -3.20 -18.00
N ARG A 214 -13.97 -3.82 -16.97
CA ARG A 214 -15.10 -3.23 -16.26
C ARG A 214 -14.73 -1.98 -15.48
N ILE A 215 -13.55 -1.98 -14.85
CA ILE A 215 -13.01 -0.78 -14.20
C ILE A 215 -12.73 0.30 -15.26
N ARG A 216 -12.08 -0.09 -16.36
CA ARG A 216 -11.73 0.83 -17.45
C ARG A 216 -12.92 1.52 -18.08
N HIS A 217 -13.99 0.76 -18.33
CA HIS A 217 -15.21 1.23 -18.99
C HIS A 217 -16.40 1.28 -18.03
N LYS A 218 -16.17 1.74 -16.80
CA LYS A 218 -17.16 1.73 -15.69
C LYS A 218 -18.51 2.36 -16.07
N GLU A 219 -18.50 3.40 -16.89
CA GLU A 219 -19.71 4.06 -17.34
C GLU A 219 -20.54 3.17 -18.28
N LEU A 220 -19.89 2.27 -19.04
CA LEU A 220 -20.53 1.41 -20.01
C LEU A 220 -21.02 0.08 -19.42
N VAL A 221 -20.75 -0.23 -18.16
CA VAL A 221 -21.13 -1.51 -17.53
C VAL A 221 -22.60 -1.89 -17.75
N PRO A 222 -23.59 -0.97 -17.67
CA PRO A 222 -24.99 -1.31 -17.93
C PRO A 222 -25.29 -1.72 -19.39
N LEU A 223 -24.40 -1.39 -20.33
CA LEU A 223 -24.52 -1.71 -21.75
C LEU A 223 -23.65 -2.87 -22.20
N MET A 224 -22.72 -3.32 -21.35
CA MET A 224 -21.83 -4.43 -21.62
C MET A 224 -22.59 -5.76 -21.78
N PRO A 225 -22.03 -6.73 -22.51
CA PRO A 225 -22.50 -8.10 -22.47
C PRO A 225 -22.52 -8.61 -21.02
N PRO A 226 -23.56 -9.38 -20.62
CA PRO A 226 -23.60 -9.98 -19.30
C PRO A 226 -22.41 -10.93 -19.12
N LEU A 227 -21.95 -11.06 -17.88
CA LEU A 227 -20.92 -12.07 -17.59
C LEU A 227 -21.47 -13.48 -17.85
N PRO A 228 -20.64 -14.38 -18.39
CA PRO A 228 -21.00 -15.78 -18.54
C PRO A 228 -21.50 -16.38 -17.21
N LYS A 229 -22.53 -17.22 -17.27
CA LYS A 229 -23.11 -17.84 -16.06
C LYS A 229 -22.12 -18.71 -15.30
N SER A 230 -21.17 -19.33 -15.97
CA SER A 230 -20.07 -20.10 -15.39
C SER A 230 -19.23 -19.24 -14.43
N ILE A 231 -18.90 -18.02 -14.83
CA ILE A 231 -18.14 -17.04 -14.02
C ILE A 231 -18.88 -16.65 -12.74
N LEU A 232 -20.20 -16.71 -12.75
CA LEU A 232 -21.03 -16.42 -11.58
C LEU A 232 -21.13 -17.60 -10.59
N SER A 233 -20.44 -18.73 -10.87
CA SER A 233 -20.39 -19.88 -9.96
C SER A 233 -19.66 -19.56 -8.64
N ARG A 234 -19.92 -20.35 -7.58
CA ARG A 234 -19.29 -20.13 -6.26
C ARG A 234 -17.75 -20.21 -6.30
N LYS A 235 -17.20 -21.06 -7.17
CA LYS A 235 -15.75 -21.19 -7.33
C LYS A 235 -15.14 -19.93 -7.95
N GLU A 236 -15.77 -19.42 -8.99
CA GLU A 236 -15.29 -18.25 -9.73
C GLU A 236 -15.49 -16.94 -8.96
N LYS A 237 -16.52 -16.83 -8.11
CA LYS A 237 -16.72 -15.69 -7.19
C LYS A 237 -15.45 -15.43 -6.37
N LYS A 238 -14.82 -16.50 -5.86
CA LYS A 238 -13.58 -16.39 -5.09
C LYS A 238 -12.42 -15.88 -5.96
N GLN A 239 -12.36 -16.26 -7.23
CA GLN A 239 -11.32 -15.74 -8.14
C GLN A 239 -11.54 -14.26 -8.47
N ILE A 240 -12.79 -13.81 -8.64
CA ILE A 240 -13.10 -12.37 -8.85
C ILE A 240 -12.65 -11.55 -7.63
N ALA A 241 -12.96 -12.01 -6.42
CA ALA A 241 -12.48 -11.36 -5.20
C ALA A 241 -10.93 -11.33 -5.15
N GLN A 242 -10.28 -12.42 -5.58
CA GLN A 242 -8.83 -12.47 -5.66
C GLN A 242 -8.26 -11.49 -6.70
N VAL A 243 -8.91 -11.25 -7.85
CA VAL A 243 -8.47 -10.21 -8.80
C VAL A 243 -8.42 -8.84 -8.13
N GLN A 244 -9.48 -8.49 -7.37
CA GLN A 244 -9.50 -7.21 -6.64
C GLN A 244 -8.42 -7.15 -5.56
N HIS A 245 -8.24 -8.25 -4.83
CA HIS A 245 -7.23 -8.33 -3.78
C HIS A 245 -5.81 -8.14 -4.36
N GLU A 246 -5.46 -8.85 -5.44
CA GLU A 246 -4.13 -8.74 -6.06
C GLU A 246 -3.89 -7.36 -6.68
N LEU A 247 -4.93 -6.71 -7.25
CA LEU A 247 -4.82 -5.34 -7.74
C LEU A 247 -4.45 -4.38 -6.60
N LEU A 248 -5.13 -4.46 -5.46
CA LEU A 248 -4.83 -3.62 -4.29
C LEU A 248 -3.47 -3.96 -3.68
N LEU A 249 -3.08 -5.23 -3.70
CA LEU A 249 -1.79 -5.69 -3.18
C LEU A 249 -0.62 -5.11 -3.97
N MET A 250 -0.76 -4.92 -5.29
CA MET A 250 0.23 -4.21 -6.10
C MET A 250 0.41 -2.75 -5.66
N LEU A 251 -0.68 -2.05 -5.36
CA LEU A 251 -0.63 -0.67 -4.85
C LEU A 251 0.02 -0.58 -3.47
N VAL A 252 -0.30 -1.51 -2.58
CA VAL A 252 0.36 -1.60 -1.26
C VAL A 252 1.84 -1.93 -1.42
N SER A 253 2.20 -2.82 -2.36
CA SER A 253 3.61 -3.15 -2.66
C SER A 253 4.41 -1.93 -3.13
N GLU A 254 3.82 -1.09 -3.97
CA GLU A 254 4.43 0.17 -4.43
C GLU A 254 4.65 1.14 -3.26
N LYS A 255 3.62 1.35 -2.44
CA LYS A 255 3.68 2.24 -1.27
C LYS A 255 4.73 1.79 -0.25
N ASP A 256 4.81 0.47 0.00
CA ASP A 256 5.79 -0.11 0.91
C ASP A 256 7.22 0.05 0.38
N MET A 257 7.43 -0.13 -0.95
CA MET A 257 8.72 0.12 -1.58
C MET A 257 9.15 1.58 -1.49
N GLU A 258 8.23 2.53 -1.71
CA GLU A 258 8.53 3.96 -1.56
C GLU A 258 8.96 4.33 -0.15
N LYS A 259 8.34 3.71 0.86
CA LYS A 259 8.71 3.89 2.27
C LYS A 259 10.12 3.35 2.53
N GLU A 260 10.42 2.13 2.08
CA GLU A 260 11.76 1.53 2.19
C GLU A 260 12.83 2.41 1.54
N MET A 261 12.57 2.91 0.33
CA MET A 261 13.52 3.79 -0.36
C MET A 261 13.80 5.09 0.41
N LYS A 262 12.77 5.73 0.95
CA LYS A 262 12.91 6.95 1.76
C LYS A 262 13.72 6.70 3.04
N GLU A 263 13.48 5.58 3.71
CA GLU A 263 14.24 5.19 4.91
C GLU A 263 15.70 4.87 4.56
N ALA A 264 15.94 4.14 3.46
CA ALA A 264 17.30 3.86 2.97
C ALA A 264 18.05 5.13 2.56
N GLU A 265 17.39 6.09 1.90
CA GLU A 265 17.96 7.40 1.57
C GLU A 265 18.30 8.21 2.82
N ALA A 266 17.44 8.21 3.84
CA ALA A 266 17.70 8.90 5.11
C ALA A 266 18.93 8.34 5.81
N ILE A 267 19.05 7.00 5.93
CA ILE A 267 20.21 6.32 6.49
C ILE A 267 21.47 6.62 5.68
N THR A 268 21.36 6.55 4.34
CA THR A 268 22.49 6.85 3.44
C THR A 268 22.97 8.29 3.63
N LYS A 269 22.04 9.24 3.67
CA LYS A 269 22.36 10.66 3.89
C LYS A 269 23.02 10.90 5.25
N GLU A 270 22.60 10.22 6.28
CA GLU A 270 23.21 10.28 7.62
C GLU A 270 24.64 9.73 7.61
N LEU A 271 24.86 8.58 6.97
CA LEU A 271 26.17 7.94 6.83
C LEU A 271 27.16 8.80 6.00
N PHE A 272 26.68 9.44 4.92
CA PHE A 272 27.53 10.28 4.06
C PHE A 272 27.61 11.73 4.51
N SER A 273 26.90 12.17 5.54
CA SER A 273 27.01 13.51 6.12
C SER A 273 28.32 13.79 6.87
N GLY A 274 29.21 12.81 6.92
CA GLY A 274 30.53 12.93 7.58
C GLY A 274 30.50 12.84 9.10
N LYS A 275 29.32 12.59 9.69
CA LYS A 275 29.19 12.47 11.15
C LYS A 275 29.56 11.09 11.69
N GLN A 276 29.49 10.05 10.85
CA GLN A 276 29.91 8.70 11.21
C GLN A 276 30.77 8.08 10.09
N PRO A 277 31.91 7.44 10.39
CA PRO A 277 32.68 6.73 9.38
C PRO A 277 31.92 5.47 8.93
N LEU A 278 31.97 5.16 7.63
CA LEU A 278 31.53 3.88 7.08
C LEU A 278 32.33 2.76 7.75
N ASN A 279 31.69 2.05 8.66
CA ASN A 279 32.29 0.91 9.35
C ASN A 279 31.53 -0.39 9.00
N ALA A 280 32.13 -1.53 9.32
CA ALA A 280 31.53 -2.84 9.06
C ALA A 280 30.17 -3.03 9.78
N GLN A 281 29.96 -2.35 10.91
CA GLN A 281 28.70 -2.41 11.65
C GLN A 281 27.55 -1.73 10.88
N ASN A 282 27.78 -0.53 10.36
CA ASN A 282 26.77 0.22 9.59
C ASN A 282 26.32 -0.56 8.34
N ILE A 283 27.27 -1.23 7.65
CA ILE A 283 26.96 -2.11 6.51
C ILE A 283 26.12 -3.31 6.95
N LYS A 284 26.46 -3.93 8.09
CA LYS A 284 25.70 -5.06 8.65
C LYS A 284 24.28 -4.65 9.04
N ASP A 285 24.10 -3.45 9.59
CA ASP A 285 22.79 -2.92 9.97
C ASP A 285 21.91 -2.66 8.73
N MET A 286 22.49 -2.12 7.65
CA MET A 286 21.79 -1.96 6.36
C MET A 286 21.35 -3.30 5.75
N ILE A 287 22.22 -4.32 5.76
CA ILE A 287 21.90 -5.66 5.27
C ILE A 287 20.78 -6.29 6.11
N SER A 288 20.85 -6.13 7.44
CA SER A 288 19.84 -6.63 8.37
C SER A 288 18.49 -5.94 8.15
N LEU A 289 18.48 -4.63 7.93
CA LEU A 289 17.28 -3.86 7.64
C LEU A 289 16.63 -4.37 6.34
N ARG A 290 17.41 -4.47 5.26
CA ARG A 290 16.90 -4.98 3.97
C ARG A 290 16.37 -6.42 4.09
N GLY A 291 17.05 -7.28 4.86
CA GLY A 291 16.58 -8.63 5.13
C GLY A 291 15.25 -8.69 5.89
N ARG A 292 14.99 -7.74 6.80
CA ARG A 292 13.71 -7.61 7.49
C ARG A 292 12.59 -7.18 6.53
N TYR A 293 12.85 -6.19 5.66
CA TYR A 293 11.88 -5.75 4.65
C TYR A 293 11.49 -6.87 3.70
N LEU A 294 12.46 -7.61 3.17
CA LEU A 294 12.21 -8.74 2.28
C LEU A 294 11.36 -9.83 2.96
N ARG A 295 11.67 -10.19 4.20
CA ARG A 295 10.87 -11.17 4.95
C ARG A 295 9.44 -10.69 5.18
N ASN A 296 9.26 -9.43 5.58
CA ASN A 296 7.94 -8.85 5.77
C ASN A 296 7.12 -8.87 4.46
N ARG A 297 7.72 -8.46 3.35
CA ARG A 297 7.07 -8.49 2.04
C ARG A 297 6.65 -9.90 1.63
N LEU A 298 7.53 -10.87 1.78
CA LEU A 298 7.22 -12.27 1.49
C LEU A 298 6.06 -12.79 2.34
N GLN A 299 6.06 -12.52 3.65
CA GLN A 299 4.99 -12.92 4.55
C GLN A 299 3.64 -12.29 4.19
N ARG A 300 3.64 -11.05 3.75
CA ARG A 300 2.43 -10.31 3.33
C ARG A 300 2.03 -10.59 1.88
N GLY A 301 2.82 -11.37 1.13
CA GLY A 301 2.58 -11.64 -0.29
C GLY A 301 2.83 -10.44 -1.21
N LEU A 302 3.58 -9.42 -0.77
CA LEU A 302 3.90 -8.24 -1.57
C LEU A 302 4.91 -8.57 -2.67
N ASP A 303 4.91 -7.79 -3.75
CA ASP A 303 5.85 -7.94 -4.85
C ASP A 303 7.28 -7.54 -4.44
N ILE A 304 8.16 -8.52 -4.38
CA ILE A 304 9.58 -8.33 -4.01
C ILE A 304 10.45 -7.86 -5.19
N ASN A 305 9.93 -7.95 -6.41
CA ASN A 305 10.68 -7.67 -7.65
C ASN A 305 10.49 -6.24 -8.16
N LEU A 306 9.67 -5.40 -7.52
CA LEU A 306 9.46 -4.00 -7.94
C LEU A 306 10.77 -3.21 -8.07
N SER A 307 11.76 -3.47 -7.23
CA SER A 307 13.07 -2.81 -7.30
C SER A 307 13.89 -3.17 -8.55
N LYS A 308 13.48 -4.21 -9.29
CA LYS A 308 14.14 -4.68 -10.52
C LYS A 308 13.55 -4.05 -11.80
N ILE A 309 12.44 -3.33 -11.70
CA ILE A 309 11.78 -2.65 -12.84
C ILE A 309 12.74 -1.83 -13.71
N PRO A 310 13.76 -1.09 -13.18
CA PRO A 310 14.72 -0.38 -14.02
C PRO A 310 15.43 -1.25 -15.06
N LEU A 311 15.56 -2.56 -14.84
CA LEU A 311 16.13 -3.50 -15.81
C LEU A 311 15.27 -3.61 -17.07
N LEU A 312 13.94 -3.49 -16.96
CA LEU A 312 13.01 -3.53 -18.09
C LEU A 312 13.29 -2.40 -19.08
N HIS A 313 13.66 -1.22 -18.61
CA HIS A 313 13.98 -0.06 -19.47
C HIS A 313 15.27 -0.26 -20.27
N THR A 314 16.20 -1.08 -19.79
CA THR A 314 17.45 -1.40 -20.51
C THR A 314 17.25 -2.56 -21.48
N CYS A 315 16.22 -3.36 -21.33
CA CYS A 315 15.92 -4.53 -22.13
C CYS A 315 15.34 -4.14 -23.49
N LYS A 316 16.11 -4.36 -24.58
CA LYS A 316 15.64 -4.06 -25.94
C LYS A 316 14.46 -4.92 -26.37
N TYR A 317 14.33 -6.14 -25.83
CA TYR A 317 13.22 -7.03 -26.09
C TYR A 317 11.89 -6.37 -25.71
N MET A 318 11.85 -5.66 -24.58
CA MET A 318 10.66 -4.98 -24.08
C MET A 318 10.27 -3.69 -24.84
N ARG A 319 10.93 -3.37 -25.95
CA ARG A 319 10.53 -2.23 -26.81
C ARG A 319 9.31 -2.54 -27.68
N ARG A 320 9.01 -3.81 -27.93
CA ARG A 320 7.85 -4.23 -28.69
C ARG A 320 6.67 -4.45 -27.74
N VAL A 321 5.49 -3.96 -28.11
CA VAL A 321 4.29 -4.00 -27.26
C VAL A 321 3.84 -5.45 -27.01
N SER A 322 3.84 -6.29 -28.05
CA SER A 322 3.48 -7.71 -27.97
C SER A 322 4.27 -8.50 -26.93
N HIS A 323 5.55 -8.15 -26.71
CA HIS A 323 6.42 -8.86 -25.77
C HIS A 323 6.03 -8.68 -24.28
N TRP A 324 5.23 -7.68 -23.95
CA TRP A 324 4.70 -7.48 -22.61
C TRP A 324 3.53 -8.42 -22.27
N PHE A 325 2.99 -9.08 -23.27
CA PHE A 325 1.92 -10.07 -23.14
C PHE A 325 2.40 -11.49 -23.49
N MET A 326 3.70 -11.65 -23.80
CA MET A 326 4.28 -12.94 -24.15
C MET A 326 4.37 -13.83 -22.91
N PRO A 327 3.70 -15.00 -22.88
CA PRO A 327 3.85 -15.94 -21.78
C PRO A 327 5.25 -16.56 -21.76
N PHE A 328 5.80 -16.73 -20.57
CA PHE A 328 7.05 -17.46 -20.41
C PHE A 328 6.83 -18.97 -20.53
N ASP A 329 7.61 -19.61 -21.38
CA ASP A 329 7.57 -21.04 -21.63
C ASP A 329 8.96 -21.55 -22.03
N LYS A 330 9.26 -22.80 -21.71
CA LYS A 330 10.53 -23.46 -22.05
C LYS A 330 10.77 -23.63 -23.56
N THR A 331 9.74 -23.54 -24.38
CA THR A 331 9.85 -23.57 -25.85
C THR A 331 10.18 -22.20 -26.45
N HIS A 332 10.14 -21.12 -25.64
CA HIS A 332 10.44 -19.78 -26.10
C HIS A 332 11.89 -19.66 -26.57
N PRO A 333 12.18 -19.01 -27.75
CA PRO A 333 13.54 -18.93 -28.29
C PRO A 333 14.59 -18.36 -27.34
N LEU A 334 14.23 -17.36 -26.52
CA LEU A 334 15.12 -16.81 -25.49
C LEU A 334 15.48 -17.88 -24.44
N PHE A 335 14.51 -18.69 -24.00
CA PHE A 335 14.79 -19.78 -23.07
C PHE A 335 15.76 -20.76 -23.69
N GLN A 336 15.47 -21.22 -24.92
CA GLN A 336 16.30 -22.20 -25.65
C GLN A 336 17.75 -21.68 -25.84
N SER A 337 17.93 -20.40 -26.15
CA SER A 337 19.24 -19.80 -26.36
C SER A 337 20.11 -19.68 -25.09
N VAL A 338 19.51 -19.63 -23.92
CA VAL A 338 20.20 -19.39 -22.63
C VAL A 338 20.26 -20.63 -21.77
N MET A 339 19.15 -21.36 -21.72
CA MET A 339 18.92 -22.46 -20.76
C MET A 339 19.31 -23.83 -21.30
N ILE A 340 19.55 -23.94 -22.60
CA ILE A 340 19.99 -25.20 -23.23
C ILE A 340 21.48 -25.13 -23.52
N ASP A 341 22.23 -26.17 -23.16
CA ASP A 341 23.68 -26.29 -23.47
C ASP A 341 23.91 -26.72 -24.91
N ASP A 342 25.18 -26.68 -25.36
CA ASP A 342 25.60 -27.12 -26.72
C ASP A 342 25.29 -28.60 -27.04
N LYS A 343 24.90 -29.37 -26.00
CA LYS A 343 24.52 -30.80 -26.14
C LYS A 343 23.00 -30.99 -26.09
N GLY A 344 22.21 -29.91 -26.06
CA GLY A 344 20.77 -29.94 -26.02
C GLY A 344 20.18 -30.31 -24.63
N ARG A 345 20.96 -30.15 -23.55
CA ARG A 345 20.51 -30.43 -22.19
C ARG A 345 20.13 -29.14 -21.49
N GLU A 346 19.05 -29.15 -20.71
CA GLU A 346 18.64 -28.02 -19.88
C GLU A 346 19.62 -27.83 -18.72
N LYS A 347 19.98 -26.56 -18.45
CA LYS A 347 20.72 -26.13 -17.28
C LYS A 347 19.74 -26.04 -16.10
N GLU A 348 19.53 -27.18 -15.42
CA GLU A 348 18.48 -27.35 -14.42
C GLU A 348 18.55 -26.30 -13.29
N ASN A 349 19.75 -26.03 -12.75
CA ASN A 349 19.93 -25.05 -11.69
C ASN A 349 19.53 -23.63 -12.12
N LEU A 350 19.89 -23.24 -13.34
CA LEU A 350 19.55 -21.92 -13.86
C LEU A 350 18.05 -21.80 -14.14
N SER A 351 17.42 -22.87 -14.64
CA SER A 351 15.96 -22.92 -14.82
C SER A 351 15.21 -22.73 -13.48
N VAL A 352 15.63 -23.46 -12.45
CA VAL A 352 15.06 -23.35 -11.11
C VAL A 352 15.32 -21.95 -10.52
N LEU A 353 16.51 -21.37 -10.71
CA LEU A 353 16.82 -20.02 -10.24
C LEU A 353 15.94 -18.94 -10.86
N VAL A 354 15.67 -19.02 -12.17
CA VAL A 354 14.77 -18.07 -12.85
C VAL A 354 13.38 -18.12 -12.24
N ASP A 355 12.87 -19.31 -12.00
CA ASP A 355 11.55 -19.50 -11.40
C ASP A 355 11.48 -19.10 -9.91
N LEU A 356 12.58 -19.18 -9.17
CA LEU A 356 12.66 -18.77 -7.77
C LEU A 356 12.88 -17.25 -7.58
N ILE A 357 13.57 -16.60 -8.52
CA ILE A 357 13.95 -15.19 -8.40
C ILE A 357 12.91 -14.27 -9.05
N MET A 358 12.23 -14.74 -10.09
CA MET A 358 11.26 -13.98 -10.87
C MET A 358 9.89 -14.65 -10.80
N ASP A 359 8.88 -13.86 -10.44
CA ASP A 359 7.52 -14.38 -10.31
C ASP A 359 6.76 -14.31 -11.63
N CYS A 360 6.76 -13.17 -12.31
CA CYS A 360 5.94 -12.92 -13.51
C CYS A 360 6.71 -13.14 -14.82
N ASP A 361 5.95 -13.31 -15.90
CA ASP A 361 6.49 -13.69 -17.22
C ASP A 361 7.35 -12.57 -17.84
N VAL A 362 6.96 -11.30 -17.67
CA VAL A 362 7.72 -10.12 -18.15
C VAL A 362 9.12 -10.07 -17.53
N ASP A 363 9.23 -10.29 -16.21
CA ASP A 363 10.52 -10.25 -15.52
C ASP A 363 11.41 -11.42 -15.95
N LYS A 364 10.83 -12.62 -16.13
CA LYS A 364 11.54 -13.82 -16.63
C LYS A 364 12.12 -13.60 -18.00
N LEU A 365 11.31 -13.12 -18.95
CA LEU A 365 11.74 -12.84 -20.32
C LEU A 365 12.79 -11.74 -20.38
N ALA A 366 12.64 -10.68 -19.62
CA ALA A 366 13.64 -9.61 -19.54
C ALA A 366 14.96 -10.11 -18.97
N MET A 367 14.93 -10.94 -17.93
CA MET A 367 16.11 -11.57 -17.34
C MET A 367 16.83 -12.46 -18.36
N LEU A 368 16.10 -13.33 -19.06
CA LEU A 368 16.69 -14.18 -20.08
C LEU A 368 17.34 -13.38 -21.22
N TYR A 369 16.67 -12.30 -21.64
CA TYR A 369 17.25 -11.42 -22.66
C TYR A 369 18.57 -10.81 -22.20
N LEU A 370 18.64 -10.35 -20.94
CA LEU A 370 19.87 -9.79 -20.37
C LEU A 370 20.96 -10.85 -20.24
N VAL A 371 20.64 -12.07 -19.81
CA VAL A 371 21.59 -13.20 -19.76
C VAL A 371 22.14 -13.52 -21.16
N ALA A 372 21.31 -13.43 -22.19
CA ALA A 372 21.74 -13.71 -23.58
C ALA A 372 22.64 -12.61 -24.16
N HIS A 373 22.46 -11.34 -23.78
CA HIS A 373 23.03 -10.19 -24.50
C HIS A 373 23.98 -9.33 -23.66
N ASP A 374 23.99 -9.45 -22.32
CA ASP A 374 24.88 -8.73 -21.41
C ASP A 374 25.92 -9.68 -20.81
N LYS A 375 27.21 -9.46 -21.17
CA LYS A 375 28.33 -10.35 -20.76
C LYS A 375 28.55 -10.36 -19.26
N ASP A 376 28.36 -9.24 -18.57
CA ASP A 376 28.62 -9.15 -17.14
C ASP A 376 27.49 -9.80 -16.37
N PHE A 377 26.25 -9.59 -16.81
CA PHE A 377 25.07 -10.26 -16.26
C PHE A 377 25.13 -11.79 -16.51
N SER A 378 25.50 -12.20 -17.73
CA SER A 378 25.70 -13.64 -18.05
C SER A 378 26.73 -14.31 -17.13
N LYS A 379 27.87 -13.66 -16.86
CA LYS A 379 28.89 -14.21 -15.94
C LYS A 379 28.37 -14.32 -14.52
N ALA A 380 27.64 -13.30 -14.04
CA ALA A 380 27.09 -13.32 -12.68
C ALA A 380 26.08 -14.47 -12.51
N VAL A 381 25.23 -14.71 -13.52
CA VAL A 381 24.25 -15.80 -13.51
C VAL A 381 24.92 -17.17 -13.64
N GLN A 382 26.00 -17.30 -14.44
CA GLN A 382 26.77 -18.55 -14.54
C GLN A 382 27.43 -18.92 -13.19
N GLN A 383 27.91 -17.96 -12.43
CA GLN A 383 28.44 -18.21 -11.09
C GLN A 383 27.37 -18.73 -10.10
N LEU A 384 26.11 -18.34 -10.31
CA LEU A 384 24.98 -18.88 -9.52
C LEU A 384 24.61 -20.31 -9.97
N ASP A 385 24.72 -20.61 -11.26
CA ASP A 385 24.44 -21.95 -11.80
C ASP A 385 25.45 -23.02 -11.30
N GLU A 386 26.68 -22.60 -10.96
CA GLU A 386 27.71 -23.46 -10.37
C GLU A 386 27.47 -23.75 -8.86
N GLN A 387 26.51 -23.08 -8.22
CA GLN A 387 26.17 -23.32 -6.82
C GLN A 387 25.20 -24.50 -6.69
N GLU A 388 25.46 -25.38 -5.73
CA GLU A 388 24.53 -26.45 -5.40
C GLU A 388 23.23 -25.86 -4.80
N LEU A 389 22.13 -26.02 -5.49
CA LEU A 389 20.80 -25.68 -4.97
C LEU A 389 20.32 -26.78 -4.01
N PRO A 390 19.53 -26.43 -2.98
CA PRO A 390 18.88 -27.42 -2.13
C PRO A 390 18.05 -28.42 -2.95
N ASP A 391 18.08 -29.70 -2.61
CA ASP A 391 17.35 -30.77 -3.32
C ASP A 391 15.84 -30.51 -3.48
N ASN A 392 15.27 -29.67 -2.64
CA ASN A 392 13.85 -29.30 -2.66
C ASN A 392 13.57 -27.92 -3.27
N ALA A 393 14.56 -27.24 -3.86
CA ALA A 393 14.38 -25.89 -4.39
C ALA A 393 13.26 -25.82 -5.45
N GLY A 394 13.18 -26.82 -6.35
CA GLY A 394 12.11 -26.89 -7.34
C GLY A 394 10.70 -27.09 -6.78
N SER A 395 10.56 -27.65 -5.57
CA SER A 395 9.24 -27.86 -4.94
C SER A 395 8.60 -26.61 -4.35
N VAL A 396 9.35 -25.50 -4.29
CA VAL A 396 8.92 -24.20 -3.75
C VAL A 396 8.41 -23.27 -4.87
N ILE A 397 8.58 -23.65 -6.14
CA ILE A 397 8.14 -22.83 -7.29
C ILE A 397 6.62 -22.73 -7.28
N PRO A 398 6.04 -21.51 -7.16
CA PRO A 398 4.59 -21.37 -7.13
C PRO A 398 3.99 -21.65 -8.51
N GLU A 399 2.82 -22.28 -8.52
CA GLU A 399 2.04 -22.39 -9.74
C GLU A 399 1.61 -21.02 -10.28
N TYR A 400 1.50 -20.90 -11.62
CA TYR A 400 0.98 -19.72 -12.28
C TYR A 400 -0.41 -19.33 -11.75
N ASN A 401 -0.57 -18.09 -11.33
CA ASN A 401 -1.77 -17.60 -10.65
C ASN A 401 -2.06 -16.12 -10.98
N LEU A 402 -3.18 -15.61 -10.48
CA LEU A 402 -3.63 -14.22 -10.69
C LEU A 402 -2.60 -13.16 -10.28
N ARG A 403 -1.77 -13.44 -9.27
CA ARG A 403 -0.72 -12.51 -8.83
C ARG A 403 0.28 -12.23 -9.95
N PHE A 404 0.73 -13.27 -10.67
CA PHE A 404 1.71 -13.09 -11.75
C PHE A 404 1.14 -12.27 -12.89
N ILE A 405 -0.12 -12.52 -13.26
CA ILE A 405 -0.84 -11.71 -14.26
C ILE A 405 -0.90 -10.25 -13.82
N MET A 406 -1.25 -10.01 -12.56
CA MET A 406 -1.36 -8.66 -12.03
C MET A 406 -0.01 -7.94 -11.99
N GLN A 407 1.07 -8.66 -11.67
CA GLN A 407 2.44 -8.14 -11.73
C GLN A 407 2.86 -7.78 -13.15
N ASP A 408 2.57 -8.64 -14.16
CA ASP A 408 2.84 -8.34 -15.57
C ASP A 408 2.08 -7.10 -16.04
N LEU A 409 0.78 -7.00 -15.71
CA LEU A 409 -0.04 -5.83 -16.04
C LEU A 409 0.42 -4.56 -15.34
N TYR A 410 0.83 -4.65 -14.07
CA TYR A 410 1.40 -3.50 -13.36
C TYR A 410 2.65 -2.97 -14.08
N ARG A 411 3.55 -3.87 -14.49
CA ARG A 411 4.74 -3.51 -15.26
C ARG A 411 4.37 -2.93 -16.62
N PHE A 412 3.42 -3.53 -17.32
CA PHE A 412 2.95 -3.03 -18.62
C PHE A 412 2.39 -1.61 -18.54
N PHE A 413 1.41 -1.37 -17.67
CA PHE A 413 0.79 -0.05 -17.55
C PHE A 413 1.70 1.02 -16.95
N GLY A 414 2.70 0.63 -16.18
CA GLY A 414 3.66 1.55 -15.57
C GLY A 414 4.89 1.85 -16.42
N HIS A 415 5.31 0.91 -17.29
CA HIS A 415 6.66 0.94 -17.87
C HIS A 415 6.77 0.57 -19.34
N SER A 416 5.69 0.10 -19.99
CA SER A 416 5.70 -0.22 -21.42
C SER A 416 5.86 1.02 -22.29
N PRO A 417 6.17 0.87 -23.59
CA PRO A 417 6.20 1.99 -24.53
C PRO A 417 4.87 2.76 -24.62
N LEU A 418 3.76 2.16 -24.21
CA LEU A 418 2.42 2.75 -24.20
C LEU A 418 2.04 3.41 -22.86
N HIS A 419 2.85 3.29 -21.80
CA HIS A 419 2.49 3.71 -20.43
C HIS A 419 1.99 5.16 -20.31
N ALA A 420 2.53 6.07 -21.13
CA ALA A 420 2.11 7.48 -21.13
C ALA A 420 0.83 7.75 -21.93
N GLN A 421 0.38 6.79 -22.74
CA GLN A 421 -0.76 6.92 -23.64
C GLN A 421 -2.01 6.24 -23.10
N LEU A 422 -1.84 5.15 -22.35
CA LEU A 422 -2.93 4.37 -21.80
C LEU A 422 -3.36 4.87 -20.40
N ALA A 423 -4.64 4.76 -20.09
CA ALA A 423 -5.11 4.89 -18.72
C ALA A 423 -4.52 3.74 -17.88
N ASN A 424 -4.05 4.04 -16.69
CA ASN A 424 -3.42 3.04 -15.82
C ASN A 424 -4.43 2.58 -14.75
N PRO A 425 -4.86 1.29 -14.74
CA PRO A 425 -5.85 0.79 -13.78
C PRO A 425 -5.37 0.89 -12.33
N PHE A 426 -4.07 0.88 -12.11
CA PHE A 426 -3.46 1.03 -10.79
C PHE A 426 -3.43 2.50 -10.29
N ARG A 427 -3.97 3.45 -11.06
CA ARG A 427 -4.13 4.87 -10.67
C ARG A 427 -5.60 5.29 -10.60
N GLU A 428 -6.52 4.35 -10.87
CA GLU A 428 -7.96 4.57 -10.75
C GLU A 428 -8.41 4.37 -9.29
N GLU A 429 -9.32 5.23 -8.82
CA GLU A 429 -9.92 5.08 -7.49
C GLU A 429 -11.10 4.08 -7.45
N VAL A 430 -11.40 3.43 -8.58
CA VAL A 430 -12.54 2.51 -8.73
C VAL A 430 -12.11 1.10 -8.42
N THR A 431 -12.93 0.39 -7.66
CA THR A 431 -12.76 -1.02 -7.31
C THR A 431 -13.90 -1.88 -7.88
N LEU A 432 -13.71 -3.19 -7.91
CA LEU A 432 -14.79 -4.12 -8.28
C LEU A 432 -15.95 -4.10 -7.27
N LEU A 433 -15.70 -3.67 -6.04
CA LEU A 433 -16.72 -3.48 -5.00
C LEU A 433 -17.67 -2.30 -5.30
N ASP A 434 -17.27 -1.38 -6.17
CA ASP A 434 -18.11 -0.24 -6.57
C ASP A 434 -19.22 -0.65 -7.59
N PHE A 435 -19.15 -1.89 -8.14
CA PHE A 435 -20.14 -2.42 -9.07
C PHE A 435 -21.13 -3.33 -8.33
N PRO A 436 -22.42 -2.96 -8.21
CA PRO A 436 -23.40 -3.72 -7.42
C PRO A 436 -23.52 -5.20 -7.82
N GLU A 437 -23.38 -5.52 -9.11
CA GLU A 437 -23.43 -6.90 -9.61
C GLU A 437 -22.23 -7.73 -9.14
N LEU A 438 -21.05 -7.13 -9.05
CA LEU A 438 -19.81 -7.79 -8.60
C LEU A 438 -19.70 -7.77 -7.08
N ALA A 439 -20.10 -6.70 -6.40
CA ALA A 439 -20.07 -6.59 -4.95
C ALA A 439 -20.81 -7.77 -4.26
N THR A 440 -21.91 -8.26 -4.87
CA THR A 440 -22.64 -9.43 -4.37
C THR A 440 -21.85 -10.75 -4.47
N MET A 441 -20.74 -10.77 -5.17
CA MET A 441 -19.89 -11.94 -5.33
C MET A 441 -18.85 -12.06 -4.22
N PHE A 442 -18.57 -10.97 -3.51
CA PHE A 442 -17.64 -10.95 -2.39
C PHE A 442 -18.32 -11.40 -1.11
N SER A 443 -17.74 -12.37 -0.45
CA SER A 443 -18.10 -12.73 0.94
C SER A 443 -17.68 -11.63 1.91
N ILE A 444 -18.16 -11.72 3.16
CA ILE A 444 -17.71 -10.77 4.20
C ILE A 444 -16.20 -10.85 4.41
N ASP A 445 -15.61 -12.03 4.39
CA ASP A 445 -14.17 -12.24 4.56
C ASP A 445 -13.38 -11.64 3.38
N ASP A 446 -13.82 -11.87 2.13
CA ASP A 446 -13.19 -11.28 0.95
C ASP A 446 -13.28 -9.74 0.96
N THR A 447 -14.43 -9.21 1.39
CA THR A 447 -14.63 -7.76 1.50
C THR A 447 -13.74 -7.15 2.57
N VAL A 448 -13.60 -7.80 3.73
CA VAL A 448 -12.71 -7.35 4.80
C VAL A 448 -11.27 -7.39 4.33
N ALA A 449 -10.81 -8.48 3.72
CA ALA A 449 -9.44 -8.59 3.22
C ALA A 449 -9.08 -7.49 2.19
N CYS A 450 -9.97 -7.21 1.22
CA CYS A 450 -9.77 -6.10 0.30
C CYS A 450 -9.83 -4.73 0.99
N SER A 451 -10.72 -4.57 1.98
CA SER A 451 -10.88 -3.33 2.72
C SER A 451 -9.71 -3.03 3.66
N GLU A 452 -8.99 -4.03 4.15
CA GLU A 452 -7.74 -3.84 4.90
C GLU A 452 -6.65 -3.23 4.00
N LEU A 453 -6.51 -3.70 2.77
CA LEU A 453 -5.59 -3.09 1.81
C LEU A 453 -6.01 -1.65 1.45
N LEU A 454 -7.30 -1.40 1.25
CA LEU A 454 -7.83 -0.05 1.05
C LEU A 454 -7.57 0.86 2.26
N PHE A 455 -7.67 0.32 3.47
CA PHE A 455 -7.32 1.04 4.70
C PHE A 455 -5.83 1.41 4.74
N GLU A 456 -4.94 0.49 4.40
CA GLU A 456 -3.50 0.77 4.30
C GLU A 456 -3.19 1.84 3.24
N LEU A 457 -3.93 1.87 2.14
CA LEU A 457 -3.83 2.90 1.11
C LEU A 457 -4.41 4.26 1.53
N GLY A 458 -5.22 4.29 2.60
CA GLY A 458 -5.87 5.50 3.09
C GLY A 458 -7.24 5.80 2.46
N HIS A 459 -7.80 4.85 1.71
CA HIS A 459 -9.09 4.99 1.02
C HIS A 459 -10.30 4.77 1.95
N TYR A 460 -10.33 5.46 3.08
CA TYR A 460 -11.29 5.28 4.17
C TYR A 460 -12.78 5.39 3.76
N LYS A 461 -13.10 6.16 2.72
CA LYS A 461 -14.50 6.28 2.24
C LYS A 461 -14.95 4.97 1.59
N GLN A 462 -14.09 4.36 0.78
CA GLN A 462 -14.38 3.09 0.10
C GLN A 462 -14.46 1.95 1.11
N VAL A 463 -13.56 1.92 2.11
CA VAL A 463 -13.62 0.95 3.21
C VAL A 463 -15.00 0.99 3.88
N LEU A 464 -15.49 2.19 4.27
CA LEU A 464 -16.79 2.30 4.93
C LEU A 464 -17.93 1.88 4.05
N ALA A 465 -17.91 2.27 2.77
CA ALA A 465 -18.97 1.90 1.83
C ALA A 465 -19.03 0.38 1.62
N ALA A 466 -17.89 -0.28 1.40
CA ALA A 466 -17.82 -1.72 1.20
C ALA A 466 -18.22 -2.51 2.46
N ILE A 467 -17.75 -2.09 3.63
CA ILE A 467 -18.08 -2.75 4.91
C ILE A 467 -19.55 -2.56 5.25
N ASP A 468 -20.13 -1.37 5.08
CA ASP A 468 -21.54 -1.11 5.36
C ASP A 468 -22.46 -1.91 4.41
N ASP A 469 -22.07 -2.03 3.13
CA ASP A 469 -22.80 -2.84 2.15
C ASP A 469 -22.79 -4.34 2.54
N VAL A 470 -21.62 -4.92 2.81
CA VAL A 470 -21.52 -6.34 3.16
C VAL A 470 -22.22 -6.66 4.48
N ILE A 471 -22.12 -5.79 5.49
CA ILE A 471 -22.86 -5.96 6.75
C ILE A 471 -24.37 -5.95 6.51
N SER A 472 -24.85 -5.10 5.62
CA SER A 472 -26.29 -5.04 5.31
C SER A 472 -26.79 -6.29 4.60
N ARG A 473 -25.96 -6.98 3.82
CA ARG A 473 -26.28 -8.19 3.04
C ARG A 473 -26.12 -9.49 3.83
N GLU A 474 -25.03 -9.62 4.57
CA GLU A 474 -24.62 -10.89 5.18
C GLU A 474 -24.66 -10.87 6.72
N GLY A 475 -24.84 -9.69 7.32
CA GLY A 475 -24.72 -9.50 8.76
C GLY A 475 -23.33 -9.02 9.16
N ALA A 476 -23.16 -8.70 10.44
CA ALA A 476 -21.90 -8.18 10.95
C ALA A 476 -20.95 -9.33 11.37
N SER A 477 -19.65 -9.17 11.08
CA SER A 477 -18.57 -9.95 11.68
C SER A 477 -17.73 -9.09 12.61
N ALA A 478 -17.00 -9.70 13.55
CA ALA A 478 -16.10 -8.97 14.44
C ALA A 478 -15.00 -8.23 13.66
N SER A 479 -14.41 -8.87 12.64
CA SER A 479 -13.40 -8.28 11.77
C SER A 479 -13.90 -7.07 10.98
N ALA A 480 -15.11 -7.15 10.40
CA ALA A 480 -15.71 -6.04 9.69
C ALA A 480 -16.00 -4.83 10.60
N LEU A 481 -16.55 -5.07 11.80
CA LEU A 481 -16.78 -4.03 12.80
C LEU A 481 -15.48 -3.43 13.33
N LEU A 482 -14.46 -4.25 13.57
CA LEU A 482 -13.14 -3.80 13.99
C LEU A 482 -12.50 -2.89 12.94
N LEU A 483 -12.53 -3.28 11.68
CA LEU A 483 -12.00 -2.46 10.58
C LEU A 483 -12.74 -1.12 10.47
N LYS A 484 -14.08 -1.14 10.58
CA LYS A 484 -14.88 0.09 10.65
C LYS A 484 -14.45 0.96 11.83
N GLY A 485 -14.25 0.36 13.00
CA GLY A 485 -13.74 1.05 14.20
C GLY A 485 -12.36 1.66 13.97
N ARG A 486 -11.44 0.94 13.33
CA ARG A 486 -10.11 1.46 12.97
C ARG A 486 -10.20 2.69 12.06
N VAL A 487 -11.10 2.69 11.07
CA VAL A 487 -11.34 3.89 10.24
C VAL A 487 -11.87 5.06 11.07
N MET A 488 -12.79 4.81 12.02
CA MET A 488 -13.30 5.86 12.91
C MET A 488 -12.19 6.42 13.81
N ARG A 489 -11.29 5.57 14.31
CA ARG A 489 -10.12 5.99 15.10
C ARG A 489 -9.20 6.91 14.29
N GLU A 490 -8.85 6.55 13.05
CA GLU A 490 -8.02 7.38 12.17
C GLU A 490 -8.66 8.74 11.87
N ARG A 491 -9.98 8.80 11.84
CA ARG A 491 -10.75 10.05 11.74
C ARG A 491 -10.92 10.77 13.08
N LYS A 492 -10.29 10.30 14.16
CA LYS A 492 -10.36 10.83 15.52
C LYS A 492 -11.77 10.82 16.12
N LYS A 493 -12.65 9.95 15.63
CA LYS A 493 -14.02 9.74 16.11
C LYS A 493 -14.04 8.59 17.13
N TYR A 494 -13.33 8.75 18.23
CA TYR A 494 -13.08 7.67 19.19
C TYR A 494 -14.36 7.08 19.80
N ALA A 495 -15.41 7.88 20.02
CA ALA A 495 -16.68 7.38 20.55
C ALA A 495 -17.37 6.42 19.57
N GLU A 496 -17.36 6.73 18.26
CA GLU A 496 -17.88 5.84 17.21
C GLU A 496 -16.99 4.59 17.08
N ALA A 497 -15.66 4.76 17.20
CA ALA A 497 -14.70 3.66 17.19
C ALA A 497 -14.96 2.67 18.32
N ILE A 498 -15.15 3.14 19.55
CA ILE A 498 -15.50 2.31 20.72
C ILE A 498 -16.83 1.59 20.50
N SER A 499 -17.83 2.26 19.93
CA SER A 499 -19.12 1.62 19.62
C SER A 499 -18.96 0.43 18.68
N CYS A 500 -18.13 0.59 17.64
CA CYS A 500 -17.81 -0.51 16.71
C CYS A 500 -17.04 -1.63 17.42
N GLY A 501 -16.02 -1.30 18.23
CA GLY A 501 -15.23 -2.27 18.98
C GLY A 501 -16.08 -3.07 19.98
N ARG A 502 -16.98 -2.40 20.71
CA ARG A 502 -17.92 -3.10 21.63
C ARG A 502 -18.87 -4.01 20.88
N SER A 503 -19.35 -3.61 19.71
CA SER A 503 -20.18 -4.48 18.88
C SER A 503 -19.39 -5.69 18.37
N ALA A 504 -18.11 -5.53 18.06
CA ALA A 504 -17.21 -6.62 17.70
C ALA A 504 -16.96 -7.57 18.89
N GLU A 505 -16.72 -7.02 20.10
CA GLU A 505 -16.57 -7.81 21.34
C GLU A 505 -17.79 -8.68 21.65
N LEU A 506 -18.99 -8.17 21.38
CA LEU A 506 -20.22 -8.97 21.58
C LEU A 506 -20.29 -10.19 20.66
N LEU A 507 -19.67 -10.14 19.48
CA LEU A 507 -19.59 -11.28 18.55
C LEU A 507 -18.47 -12.24 18.93
N GLU A 508 -17.32 -11.69 19.33
CA GLU A 508 -16.12 -12.45 19.70
C GLU A 508 -15.50 -11.88 20.99
N PRO A 509 -15.95 -12.29 22.17
CA PRO A 509 -15.54 -11.71 23.45
C PRO A 509 -14.06 -11.83 23.81
N GLU A 510 -13.38 -12.88 23.28
CA GLU A 510 -11.98 -13.17 23.56
C GLU A 510 -11.04 -12.81 22.40
N ASN A 511 -11.53 -12.06 21.41
CA ASN A 511 -10.70 -11.62 20.28
C ASN A 511 -9.69 -10.58 20.74
N LEU A 512 -8.42 -10.95 20.74
CA LEU A 512 -7.33 -10.13 21.24
C LEU A 512 -7.19 -8.80 20.48
N GLU A 513 -7.39 -8.79 19.15
CA GLU A 513 -7.31 -7.57 18.35
C GLU A 513 -8.39 -6.58 18.73
N VAL A 514 -9.61 -7.06 19.00
CA VAL A 514 -10.73 -6.24 19.44
C VAL A 514 -10.46 -5.64 20.82
N LEU A 515 -9.96 -6.45 21.76
CA LEU A 515 -9.64 -5.99 23.11
C LEU A 515 -8.52 -4.95 23.11
N HIS A 516 -7.42 -5.21 22.39
CA HIS A 516 -6.35 -4.23 22.22
C HIS A 516 -6.84 -2.93 21.57
N PHE A 517 -7.66 -3.03 20.55
CA PHE A 517 -8.25 -1.86 19.90
C PHE A 517 -9.09 -1.00 20.88
N LEU A 518 -9.86 -1.64 21.76
CA LEU A 518 -10.64 -0.94 22.78
C LEU A 518 -9.75 -0.28 23.82
N VAL A 519 -8.70 -0.95 24.29
CA VAL A 519 -7.68 -0.35 25.18
C VAL A 519 -7.13 0.93 24.57
N GLU A 520 -6.65 0.88 23.32
CA GLU A 520 -6.11 2.05 22.63
C GLU A 520 -7.14 3.18 22.52
N CYS A 521 -8.38 2.87 22.14
CA CYS A 521 -9.43 3.89 21.99
C CYS A 521 -9.80 4.55 23.32
N TYR A 522 -9.86 3.78 24.43
CA TYR A 522 -10.13 4.33 25.76
C TYR A 522 -8.96 5.17 26.27
N ALA A 523 -7.72 4.75 26.04
CA ALA A 523 -6.52 5.52 26.38
C ALA A 523 -6.52 6.89 25.69
N TRP A 524 -6.84 6.95 24.37
CA TRP A 524 -6.91 8.20 23.62
C TRP A 524 -8.03 9.14 24.09
N LEU A 525 -9.12 8.60 24.63
CA LEU A 525 -10.19 9.42 25.24
C LEU A 525 -9.90 9.82 26.70
N GLY A 526 -8.83 9.32 27.31
CA GLY A 526 -8.54 9.54 28.73
C GLY A 526 -9.51 8.84 29.68
N ARG A 527 -10.19 7.79 29.19
CA ARG A 527 -11.13 6.96 29.98
C ARG A 527 -10.37 5.79 30.60
N TYR A 528 -9.54 6.11 31.59
CA TYR A 528 -8.55 5.21 32.15
C TYR A 528 -9.16 4.05 32.99
N GLU A 529 -10.34 4.23 33.56
CA GLU A 529 -11.05 3.18 34.29
C GLU A 529 -11.47 2.05 33.35
N GLU A 530 -12.02 2.39 32.17
CA GLU A 530 -12.42 1.40 31.18
C GLU A 530 -11.18 0.80 30.46
N GLU A 531 -10.15 1.59 30.22
CA GLU A 531 -8.87 1.07 29.72
C GLU A 531 -8.34 0.00 30.66
N LEU A 532 -8.37 0.23 31.98
CA LEU A 532 -7.93 -0.71 32.99
C LEU A 532 -8.76 -2.00 32.98
N GLU A 533 -10.08 -1.90 32.81
CA GLU A 533 -10.98 -3.05 32.72
C GLU A 533 -10.61 -3.98 31.56
N TYR A 534 -10.31 -3.39 30.38
CA TYR A 534 -9.90 -4.17 29.21
C TYR A 534 -8.47 -4.70 29.32
N LEU A 535 -7.54 -3.98 29.94
CA LEU A 535 -6.20 -4.49 30.23
C LEU A 535 -6.23 -5.69 31.18
N GLN A 536 -7.12 -5.68 32.15
CA GLN A 536 -7.33 -6.83 33.06
C GLN A 536 -7.88 -8.04 32.30
N LYS A 537 -8.88 -7.86 31.40
CA LYS A 537 -9.38 -8.93 30.54
C LYS A 537 -8.24 -9.52 29.67
N LEU A 538 -7.40 -8.68 29.08
CA LEU A 538 -6.24 -9.14 28.31
C LEU A 538 -5.25 -9.93 29.18
N SER A 539 -4.99 -9.48 30.40
CA SER A 539 -4.09 -10.17 31.33
C SER A 539 -4.64 -11.55 31.76
N ASP A 540 -5.97 -11.68 31.89
CA ASP A 540 -6.60 -12.97 32.19
C ASP A 540 -6.48 -13.97 31.03
N ILE A 541 -6.51 -13.47 29.78
CA ILE A 541 -6.39 -14.28 28.55
C ILE A 541 -4.92 -14.61 28.26
N MET A 542 -4.01 -13.65 28.50
CA MET A 542 -2.58 -13.77 28.21
C MET A 542 -1.72 -13.61 29.47
N PRO A 543 -1.76 -14.56 30.42
CA PRO A 543 -1.06 -14.43 31.69
C PRO A 543 0.48 -14.41 31.57
N ASP A 544 1.01 -14.92 30.47
CA ASP A 544 2.46 -14.98 30.21
C ASP A 544 3.02 -13.68 29.57
N ASP A 545 2.16 -12.73 29.20
CA ASP A 545 2.59 -11.46 28.62
C ASP A 545 3.08 -10.49 29.71
N LYS A 546 4.40 -10.38 29.85
CA LYS A 546 5.07 -9.52 30.82
C LYS A 546 4.85 -8.02 30.58
N SER A 547 4.32 -7.60 29.44
CA SER A 547 4.03 -6.19 29.14
C SER A 547 2.75 -5.70 29.79
N LEU A 548 1.74 -6.56 29.90
CA LEU A 548 0.43 -6.20 30.43
C LEU A 548 0.45 -5.73 31.89
N PRO A 549 1.14 -6.39 32.84
CA PRO A 549 1.24 -5.89 34.21
C PRO A 549 1.84 -4.51 34.31
N ARG A 550 2.80 -4.15 33.44
CA ARG A 550 3.38 -2.79 33.39
C ARG A 550 2.37 -1.76 32.88
N LEU A 551 1.61 -2.11 31.83
CA LEU A 551 0.55 -1.24 31.31
C LEU A 551 -0.57 -1.04 32.33
N ILE A 552 -0.96 -2.10 33.01
CA ILE A 552 -1.94 -2.05 34.10
C ILE A 552 -1.47 -1.10 35.21
N ALA A 553 -0.24 -1.25 35.68
CA ALA A 553 0.33 -0.37 36.72
C ALA A 553 0.38 1.10 36.27
N ALA A 554 0.78 1.35 35.03
CA ALA A 554 0.80 2.69 34.45
C ALA A 554 -0.61 3.29 34.30
N THR A 555 -1.59 2.50 33.94
CA THR A 555 -3.00 2.94 33.83
C THR A 555 -3.60 3.21 35.22
N ILE A 556 -3.27 2.39 36.24
CA ILE A 556 -3.67 2.64 37.65
C ILE A 556 -3.14 3.99 38.15
N ASP A 557 -1.91 4.37 37.76
CA ASP A 557 -1.39 5.70 38.08
C ASP A 557 -2.21 6.85 37.43
N LYS A 558 -2.58 6.67 36.14
CA LYS A 558 -3.42 7.63 35.40
C LYS A 558 -4.83 7.76 36.00
N VAL A 559 -5.38 6.69 36.58
CA VAL A 559 -6.64 6.69 37.34
C VAL A 559 -6.48 7.49 38.65
N GLY A 560 -5.25 7.75 39.12
CA GLY A 560 -4.95 8.46 40.37
C GLY A 560 -4.70 7.54 41.57
N ARG A 561 -4.72 6.22 41.39
CA ARG A 561 -4.46 5.20 42.45
C ARG A 561 -2.95 4.94 42.56
N ARG A 562 -2.17 6.01 42.79
CA ARG A 562 -0.70 6.04 42.72
C ARG A 562 -0.01 5.08 43.67
N GLU A 563 -0.52 4.89 44.88
CA GLU A 563 0.10 3.97 45.87
C GLU A 563 -0.01 2.53 45.41
N GLU A 564 -1.16 2.16 44.87
CA GLU A 564 -1.39 0.83 44.33
C GLU A 564 -0.53 0.58 43.07
N ALA A 565 -0.40 1.57 42.19
CA ALA A 565 0.50 1.50 41.04
C ALA A 565 1.95 1.27 41.50
N LEU A 566 2.42 2.02 42.51
CA LEU A 566 3.77 1.89 43.02
C LEU A 566 4.03 0.47 43.62
N ASP A 567 3.07 -0.07 44.37
CA ASP A 567 3.16 -1.40 44.94
C ASP A 567 3.24 -2.49 43.85
N LEU A 568 2.50 -2.31 42.77
CA LEU A 568 2.54 -3.22 41.63
C LEU A 568 3.86 -3.11 40.88
N PHE A 569 4.37 -1.90 40.67
CA PHE A 569 5.69 -1.70 40.06
C PHE A 569 6.83 -2.27 40.90
N PHE A 570 6.75 -2.23 42.21
CA PHE A 570 7.74 -2.90 43.08
C PHE A 570 7.73 -4.43 42.94
N LYS A 571 6.56 -5.04 42.78
CA LYS A 571 6.47 -6.49 42.48
C LYS A 571 7.15 -6.81 41.15
N LEU A 572 6.88 -5.99 40.11
CA LEU A 572 7.52 -6.15 38.82
C LEU A 572 9.03 -5.96 38.85
N ASP A 573 9.55 -4.97 39.61
CA ASP A 573 11.00 -4.77 39.80
C ASP A 573 11.67 -5.95 40.53
N TYR A 574 10.93 -6.58 41.46
CA TYR A 574 11.43 -7.75 42.19
C TYR A 574 11.57 -8.99 41.27
N GLU A 575 10.69 -9.13 40.29
CA GLU A 575 10.65 -10.25 39.34
C GLU A 575 11.55 -10.01 38.11
N ALA A 576 11.88 -8.76 37.82
CA ALA A 576 12.62 -8.37 36.60
C ALA A 576 14.14 -8.41 36.80
N SER A 577 14.87 -8.67 35.71
CA SER A 577 16.33 -8.53 35.64
C SER A 577 16.72 -7.17 35.00
N PRO A 578 17.86 -6.58 35.40
CA PRO A 578 18.38 -5.39 34.72
C PRO A 578 18.63 -5.54 33.23
N ASP A 579 18.78 -6.77 32.74
CA ASP A 579 19.00 -7.09 31.32
C ASP A 579 17.69 -7.30 30.53
N ASP A 580 16.53 -7.24 31.21
CA ASP A 580 15.23 -7.43 30.56
C ASP A 580 14.84 -6.18 29.74
N ASP A 581 14.25 -6.39 28.57
CA ASP A 581 13.72 -5.31 27.74
C ASP A 581 12.71 -4.44 28.49
N GLY A 582 12.91 -3.11 28.47
CA GLY A 582 12.06 -2.13 29.15
C GLY A 582 12.28 -2.04 30.67
N TYR A 583 13.37 -2.58 31.21
CA TYR A 583 13.70 -2.43 32.63
C TYR A 583 14.01 -0.97 33.01
N ASP A 584 14.58 -0.20 32.10
CA ASP A 584 14.81 1.23 32.24
C ASP A 584 13.49 2.03 32.30
N GLU A 585 12.47 1.64 31.54
CA GLU A 585 11.13 2.24 31.63
C GLU A 585 10.44 1.90 32.95
N LEU A 586 10.63 0.69 33.46
CA LEU A 586 10.14 0.27 34.78
C LEU A 586 10.74 1.11 35.89
N THR A 587 12.06 1.28 35.90
CA THR A 587 12.76 2.08 36.90
C THR A 587 12.37 3.55 36.84
N SER A 588 12.19 4.09 35.64
CA SER A 588 11.70 5.45 35.41
C SER A 588 10.28 5.65 35.99
N SER A 589 9.37 4.72 35.72
CA SER A 589 7.99 4.77 36.21
C SER A 589 7.92 4.75 37.75
N ILE A 590 8.71 3.91 38.40
CA ILE A 590 8.81 3.87 39.86
C ILE A 590 9.30 5.22 40.41
N ALA A 591 10.34 5.78 39.78
CA ALA A 591 10.92 7.04 40.22
C ALA A 591 9.91 8.20 40.07
N ASP A 592 9.15 8.26 38.98
CA ASP A 592 8.15 9.31 38.71
C ASP A 592 6.99 9.22 39.68
N ILE A 593 6.44 8.04 39.92
CA ILE A 593 5.33 7.84 40.87
C ILE A 593 5.79 8.11 42.29
N ALA A 594 6.98 7.66 42.69
CA ALA A 594 7.55 7.93 44.00
C ALA A 594 7.75 9.44 44.23
N LEU A 595 8.23 10.16 43.18
CA LEU A 595 8.33 11.63 43.24
C LEU A 595 6.96 12.29 43.37
N ALA A 596 5.97 11.80 42.61
CA ALA A 596 4.59 12.29 42.67
C ALA A 596 3.98 12.09 44.08
N LEU A 597 4.22 10.91 44.71
CA LEU A 597 3.81 10.55 46.06
C LEU A 597 4.68 11.18 47.17
N ASP A 598 5.66 11.99 46.79
CA ASP A 598 6.54 12.66 47.73
C ASP A 598 7.47 11.72 48.53
N LYS A 599 7.69 10.49 48.03
CA LYS A 599 8.58 9.48 48.62
C LYS A 599 10.01 9.68 48.06
N LEU A 600 10.67 10.80 48.47
CA LEU A 600 11.91 11.32 47.87
C LEU A 600 13.06 10.32 47.92
N ASP A 601 13.17 9.49 48.97
CA ASP A 601 14.27 8.50 49.08
C ASP A 601 14.13 7.36 48.04
N ILE A 602 12.89 6.95 47.80
CA ILE A 602 12.60 5.95 46.78
C ILE A 602 12.86 6.55 45.37
N ALA A 603 12.34 7.76 45.15
CA ALA A 603 12.52 8.48 43.90
C ALA A 603 14.02 8.65 43.56
N GLU A 604 14.84 9.05 44.51
CA GLU A 604 16.28 9.21 44.34
C GLU A 604 16.98 7.89 44.02
N ARG A 605 16.66 6.83 44.78
CA ARG A 605 17.25 5.50 44.58
C ARG A 605 17.01 4.98 43.15
N TYR A 606 15.78 5.08 42.66
CA TYR A 606 15.43 4.60 41.33
C TYR A 606 15.93 5.53 40.23
N THR A 607 15.98 6.83 40.44
CA THR A 607 16.59 7.79 39.52
C THR A 607 18.10 7.54 39.38
N ARG A 608 18.82 7.23 40.46
CA ARG A 608 20.23 6.83 40.39
C ARG A 608 20.41 5.52 39.60
N LYS A 609 19.57 4.52 39.86
CA LYS A 609 19.59 3.25 39.14
C LYS A 609 19.39 3.46 37.62
N GLU A 610 18.48 4.36 37.25
CA GLU A 610 18.25 4.75 35.85
C GLU A 610 19.45 5.46 35.23
N LEU A 611 20.12 6.35 35.97
CA LEU A 611 21.35 7.00 35.51
C LEU A 611 22.50 6.00 35.33
N ASP A 612 22.64 5.01 36.23
CA ASP A 612 23.65 3.97 36.15
C ASP A 612 23.40 3.07 34.91
N LEU A 613 22.14 2.68 34.64
CA LEU A 613 21.77 1.88 33.46
C LEU A 613 22.01 2.62 32.14
N SER A 614 21.87 3.94 32.13
CA SER A 614 22.02 4.78 30.94
C SER A 614 23.42 5.38 30.76
N ASP A 615 24.42 5.01 31.58
CA ASP A 615 25.74 5.66 31.66
C ASP A 615 25.61 7.20 31.83
N GLY A 616 24.61 7.65 32.56
CA GLY A 616 24.37 9.07 32.78
C GLY A 616 23.85 9.84 31.57
N LYS A 617 23.39 9.15 30.52
CA LYS A 617 22.95 9.81 29.27
C LYS A 617 21.49 10.17 29.23
N LYS A 618 20.66 9.72 30.17
CA LYS A 618 19.20 9.93 30.16
C LYS A 618 18.84 11.29 30.78
N TRP A 619 18.41 12.24 29.95
CA TRP A 619 18.14 13.61 30.39
C TRP A 619 16.95 13.71 31.36
N GLU A 620 15.94 12.84 31.22
CA GLU A 620 14.77 12.78 32.12
C GLU A 620 15.21 12.47 33.55
N ALA A 621 16.15 11.56 33.72
CA ALA A 621 16.67 11.18 35.02
C ALA A 621 17.45 12.33 35.69
N HIS A 622 18.22 13.11 34.94
CA HIS A 622 18.89 14.32 35.48
C HIS A 622 17.90 15.40 35.89
N LEU A 623 16.85 15.63 35.07
CA LEU A 623 15.78 16.57 35.41
C LEU A 623 15.07 16.16 36.72
N ARG A 624 14.72 14.85 36.82
CA ARG A 624 14.07 14.30 38.02
C ARG A 624 14.99 14.39 39.25
N MET A 625 16.26 14.13 39.12
CA MET A 625 17.25 14.27 40.19
C MET A 625 17.32 15.72 40.70
N GLY A 626 17.29 16.69 39.79
CA GLY A 626 17.22 18.11 40.14
C GLY A 626 15.95 18.44 40.96
N HIS A 627 14.80 17.91 40.54
CA HIS A 627 13.55 18.10 41.32
C HIS A 627 13.62 17.47 42.71
N ILE A 628 14.16 16.24 42.83
CA ILE A 628 14.30 15.55 44.13
C ILE A 628 15.19 16.34 45.09
N ARG A 629 16.35 16.79 44.60
CA ARG A 629 17.31 17.55 45.40
C ARG A 629 16.73 18.90 45.85
N LEU A 630 16.03 19.61 44.95
CA LEU A 630 15.36 20.86 45.25
C LEU A 630 14.25 20.69 46.31
N LEU A 631 13.41 19.65 46.20
CA LEU A 631 12.36 19.33 47.15
C LEU A 631 12.93 18.91 48.53
N ARG A 632 14.03 18.15 48.55
CA ARG A 632 14.69 17.75 49.80
C ARG A 632 15.22 18.96 50.54
N LYS A 633 15.91 19.87 49.86
CA LYS A 633 16.37 21.13 50.44
C LYS A 633 15.25 21.96 51.04
N HIS A 634 14.18 22.17 50.28
CA HIS A 634 13.02 22.93 50.76
C HIS A 634 12.44 22.36 52.08
N ARG A 635 12.45 21.03 52.23
CA ARG A 635 12.01 20.36 53.46
C ARG A 635 12.97 20.57 54.63
N THR A 636 14.26 20.51 54.35
CA THR A 636 15.28 20.77 55.38
C THR A 636 15.19 22.20 55.89
N GLU A 637 14.99 23.18 55.01
CA GLU A 637 14.77 24.59 55.40
C GLU A 637 13.46 24.79 56.17
N ALA A 638 12.37 24.10 55.79
CA ALA A 638 11.08 24.19 56.48
C ALA A 638 11.08 23.50 57.86
N ALA A 639 11.98 22.52 58.07
CA ALA A 639 12.13 21.81 59.34
C ALA A 639 13.03 22.53 60.37
N THR A 640 13.84 23.49 59.93
CA THR A 640 14.61 24.37 60.83
C THR A 640 13.70 25.48 61.35
N PRO A 641 13.39 25.54 62.69
CA PRO A 641 12.54 26.61 63.20
C PRO A 641 13.25 27.95 63.00
N GLU A 642 12.48 28.98 62.55
CA GLU A 642 12.93 30.36 62.50
C GLU A 642 13.48 30.72 63.88
N VAL A 643 14.79 30.77 64.05
CA VAL A 643 15.43 31.42 65.19
C VAL A 643 15.29 32.92 64.98
N ASN A 644 14.38 33.55 65.70
CA ASN A 644 14.26 35.00 65.81
C ASN A 644 15.66 35.60 66.09
N THR A 645 16.25 36.16 65.05
CA THR A 645 17.47 36.95 65.18
C THR A 645 17.14 38.38 65.42
N GLU A 646 16.92 38.74 66.68
CA GLU A 646 17.41 39.97 67.16
C GLU A 646 18.45 39.68 68.26
N VAL A 647 19.64 40.33 68.09
CA VAL A 647 20.72 40.53 69.08
C VAL A 647 21.74 39.33 69.17
N ASP A 648 22.87 39.40 68.57
CA ASP A 648 24.18 39.76 69.14
C ASP A 648 25.32 39.49 68.15
N PHE A 649 25.86 40.58 67.65
CA PHE A 649 27.24 40.62 67.23
C PHE A 649 28.13 40.49 68.47
N VAL A 650 28.84 39.43 68.71
CA VAL A 650 30.17 39.30 69.22
C VAL A 650 30.55 37.85 69.52
N LYS A 651 31.74 37.43 68.95
CA LYS A 651 32.67 36.43 69.37
C LYS A 651 32.67 35.04 68.74
N GLN A 652 33.56 34.92 67.81
CA GLN A 652 34.78 34.08 67.89
C GLN A 652 34.65 32.58 67.59
N LYS A 653 35.31 32.27 66.50
CA LYS A 653 36.26 31.15 66.28
C LYS A 653 36.16 29.96 67.24
N HIS A 654 35.74 28.83 66.64
CA HIS A 654 36.57 27.62 66.69
C HIS A 654 36.30 26.76 65.44
N PRO A 655 37.32 26.15 64.82
CA PRO A 655 37.18 25.27 63.73
C PRO A 655 36.98 23.88 64.27
N ALA A 656 36.12 23.14 63.70
CA ALA A 656 36.05 21.71 63.53
C ALA A 656 34.65 21.19 63.77
N GLU A 657 34.07 20.89 62.76
CA GLU A 657 33.49 19.62 62.32
C GLU A 657 32.78 19.93 61.04
N GLN A 658 33.46 19.59 59.98
CA GLN A 658 32.85 19.53 58.64
C GLN A 658 31.74 18.50 58.72
N ASN A 659 30.51 18.94 58.95
CA ASN A 659 29.37 18.18 58.45
C ASN A 659 29.42 18.31 56.95
N GLU A 660 29.64 17.19 56.27
CA GLU A 660 29.42 16.96 54.86
C GLU A 660 27.91 17.01 54.54
N ASP A 661 27.18 18.02 55.01
CA ASP A 661 25.87 18.34 54.50
C ASP A 661 26.12 19.21 53.26
N GLY A 662 26.09 18.54 52.12
CA GLY A 662 26.28 19.12 50.81
C GLY A 662 25.46 20.37 50.59
N ASN A 663 26.00 21.28 49.81
CA ASN A 663 25.32 22.50 49.40
C ASN A 663 24.16 22.15 48.47
N ASP A 664 22.99 21.74 49.04
CA ASP A 664 21.81 21.19 48.33
C ASP A 664 21.38 22.03 47.13
N TRP A 665 21.60 23.38 47.17
CA TRP A 665 21.36 24.23 46.00
C TRP A 665 22.32 23.91 44.83
N LYS A 666 23.58 23.75 45.12
CA LYS A 666 24.60 23.43 44.15
C LYS A 666 24.30 22.07 43.49
N ASP A 667 23.99 21.07 44.29
CA ASP A 667 23.69 19.73 43.83
C ASP A 667 22.41 19.68 42.94
N ALA A 668 21.40 20.48 43.25
CA ALA A 668 20.21 20.63 42.42
C ALA A 668 20.54 21.32 41.10
N ILE A 669 21.30 22.42 41.12
CA ILE A 669 21.74 23.16 39.92
C ILE A 669 22.62 22.27 39.04
N ASP A 670 23.61 21.57 39.62
CA ASP A 670 24.44 20.66 38.88
C ASP A 670 23.66 19.56 38.14
N SER A 671 22.59 19.04 38.74
CA SER A 671 21.68 18.09 38.10
C SER A 671 20.91 18.69 36.94
N TYR A 672 20.43 19.90 37.07
CA TYR A 672 19.73 20.63 36.01
C TYR A 672 20.68 21.04 34.86
N GLU A 673 21.92 21.37 35.14
CA GLU A 673 22.94 21.63 34.10
C GLU A 673 23.27 20.36 33.32
N GLN A 674 23.40 19.21 34.00
CA GLN A 674 23.58 17.92 33.33
C GLN A 674 22.36 17.55 32.49
N PHE A 675 21.14 17.84 32.95
CA PHE A 675 19.92 17.70 32.15
C PHE A 675 20.01 18.49 30.84
N ILE A 676 20.36 19.78 30.89
CA ILE A 676 20.48 20.60 29.68
C ILE A 676 21.56 20.03 28.73
N ASN A 677 22.73 19.67 29.27
CA ASN A 677 23.82 19.15 28.48
C ASN A 677 23.46 17.84 27.78
N CYS A 678 22.78 16.92 28.49
CA CYS A 678 22.31 15.67 27.90
C CYS A 678 21.23 15.90 26.87
N PHE A 679 20.25 16.76 27.15
CA PHE A 679 19.15 17.06 26.24
C PHE A 679 19.66 17.67 24.93
N VAL A 680 20.51 18.68 25.00
CA VAL A 680 21.10 19.34 23.81
C VAL A 680 21.97 18.38 23.02
N GLY A 681 22.74 17.52 23.72
CA GLY A 681 23.59 16.51 23.09
C GLY A 681 22.81 15.46 22.28
N GLN A 682 21.64 15.08 22.74
CA GLN A 682 20.79 14.05 22.09
C GLN A 682 19.91 14.59 20.98
N HIS A 683 19.38 15.78 21.12
CA HIS A 683 18.32 16.30 20.23
C HIS A 683 18.80 17.34 19.22
N VAL A 684 20.08 17.76 19.29
CA VAL A 684 20.64 18.83 18.41
C VAL A 684 19.74 20.08 18.38
N GLN A 685 19.01 20.33 19.49
CA GLN A 685 18.07 21.44 19.63
C GLN A 685 18.67 22.53 20.53
N GLU A 686 18.19 23.74 20.35
CA GLU A 686 18.61 24.87 21.19
C GLU A 686 18.26 24.64 22.66
N ALA A 687 19.14 25.08 23.57
CA ALA A 687 18.95 24.99 25.03
C ALA A 687 17.60 25.59 25.53
N GLY A 688 16.99 26.47 24.75
CA GLY A 688 15.68 27.03 25.02
C GLY A 688 14.56 25.98 25.11
N VAL A 689 14.66 24.88 24.33
CA VAL A 689 13.68 23.79 24.40
C VAL A 689 13.84 22.97 25.69
N ALA A 690 15.07 22.74 26.13
CA ALA A 690 15.34 22.12 27.44
C ALA A 690 14.78 22.95 28.60
N ILE A 691 14.96 24.27 28.57
CA ILE A 691 14.43 25.17 29.57
C ILE A 691 12.89 25.15 29.57
N ALA A 692 12.25 25.04 28.40
CA ALA A 692 10.79 24.87 28.32
C ALA A 692 10.34 23.56 28.97
N LYS A 693 11.09 22.48 28.88
CA LYS A 693 10.82 21.21 29.59
C LYS A 693 10.93 21.34 31.10
N PHE A 694 11.92 22.07 31.59
CA PHE A 694 11.98 22.42 33.03
C PHE A 694 10.76 23.25 33.46
N HIS A 695 10.35 24.20 32.65
CA HIS A 695 9.17 25.04 32.92
C HIS A 695 7.85 24.25 33.00
N GLU A 696 7.71 23.16 32.23
CA GLU A 696 6.56 22.26 32.30
C GLU A 696 6.39 21.64 33.70
N SER A 697 7.46 21.44 34.45
CA SER A 697 7.44 20.87 35.81
C SER A 697 7.08 21.85 36.93
N TRP A 698 6.99 23.17 36.63
CA TRP A 698 6.78 24.19 37.67
C TRP A 698 5.49 24.01 38.47
N GLY A 699 4.39 23.67 37.81
CA GLY A 699 3.12 23.44 38.50
C GLY A 699 3.20 22.33 39.55
N MET A 700 3.96 21.28 39.30
CA MET A 700 4.20 20.19 40.24
C MET A 700 5.07 20.68 41.40
N LEU A 701 6.15 21.40 41.12
CA LEU A 701 7.08 21.91 42.15
C LEU A 701 6.41 23.00 43.04
N GLU A 702 5.64 23.93 42.46
CA GLU A 702 4.85 24.91 43.21
C GLU A 702 3.81 24.22 44.07
N GLY A 703 3.12 23.19 43.56
CA GLY A 703 2.15 22.38 44.32
C GLY A 703 2.79 21.64 45.51
N LYS A 704 4.10 21.42 45.49
CA LYS A 704 4.88 20.81 46.57
C LYS A 704 5.59 21.87 47.45
N GLY A 705 5.26 23.16 47.29
CA GLY A 705 5.67 24.25 48.15
C GLY A 705 6.92 25.03 47.70
N ILE A 706 7.52 24.71 46.56
CA ILE A 706 8.65 25.50 46.02
C ILE A 706 8.17 26.86 45.58
N LYS A 707 8.85 27.94 46.03
CA LYS A 707 8.50 29.31 45.67
C LYS A 707 8.83 29.59 44.20
N ARG A 708 7.94 30.24 43.51
CA ARG A 708 8.13 30.64 42.11
C ARG A 708 9.39 31.47 41.88
N ALA A 709 9.78 32.28 42.89
CA ALA A 709 11.01 33.06 42.83
C ALA A 709 12.25 32.17 42.71
N ASP A 710 12.27 31.03 43.38
CA ASP A 710 13.38 30.07 43.34
C ASP A 710 13.43 29.38 41.98
N LEU A 711 12.28 29.03 41.40
CA LEU A 711 12.19 28.44 40.05
C LEU A 711 12.67 29.40 38.95
N LEU A 712 12.36 30.72 39.12
CA LEU A 712 12.85 31.75 38.22
C LEU A 712 14.37 31.89 38.30
N LEU A 713 14.95 31.88 39.53
CA LEU A 713 16.40 31.94 39.73
C LEU A 713 17.10 30.73 39.09
N ILE A 714 16.57 29.52 39.27
CA ILE A 714 17.10 28.32 38.62
C ILE A 714 17.03 28.47 37.12
N GLN A 715 15.91 28.91 36.56
CA GLN A 715 15.76 29.14 35.12
C GLN A 715 16.80 30.14 34.59
N ASP A 716 17.02 31.27 35.30
CA ASP A 716 18.00 32.28 34.90
C ASP A 716 19.43 31.73 34.96
N ILE A 717 19.77 30.90 35.95
CA ILE A 717 21.06 30.21 36.06
C ILE A 717 21.24 29.28 34.88
N LEU A 718 20.24 28.47 34.56
CA LEU A 718 20.29 27.50 33.43
C LEU A 718 20.42 28.23 32.09
N GLN A 719 19.74 29.36 31.93
CA GLN A 719 19.82 30.17 30.72
C GLN A 719 21.19 30.85 30.58
N ALA A 720 21.76 31.31 31.67
CA ALA A 720 23.09 31.90 31.72
C ALA A 720 24.21 30.85 31.49
N ALA A 721 24.06 29.65 32.07
CA ALA A 721 24.95 28.52 31.82
C ALA A 721 24.90 28.06 30.35
N ALA A 722 23.71 27.91 29.81
CA ALA A 722 23.48 27.52 28.41
C ALA A 722 24.05 28.54 27.40
N SER A 723 24.04 29.82 27.73
CA SER A 723 24.63 30.91 26.93
C SER A 723 26.13 31.11 27.14
N GLY A 724 26.74 30.42 28.10
CA GLY A 724 28.14 30.57 28.45
C GLY A 724 28.46 31.91 29.16
N THR A 725 27.47 32.60 29.67
CA THR A 725 27.61 33.89 30.40
C THR A 725 27.93 33.71 31.88
N LEU A 726 27.61 32.57 32.49
CA LEU A 726 28.10 32.11 33.80
C LEU A 726 29.24 31.12 33.60
N LYS A 727 30.40 31.42 34.20
CA LYS A 727 31.56 30.51 34.29
C LYS A 727 31.58 29.81 35.64
#